data_58acc8cd7b73b758738e8bcf74427789
#
_entry.id   58acc8cd7b73b758738e8bcf74427789
#
_cell.length_a   1.000
_cell.length_b   1.000
_cell.length_c   1.000
_cell.angle_alpha   90.00
_cell.angle_beta   90.00
_cell.angle_gamma   90.00
#
_symmetry.space_group_name_H-M   'P 1'
#
loop_
_entity.id
_entity.type
_entity.pdbx_description
1 polymer ?
#
loop_
_entity_poly.entity_id
_entity_poly.type
_entity_poly.pdbx_seq_one_letter_code
_entity_poly.pdbx_strand_id
1 'polypeptide(L)'
;MTELKSAFGFRALQSRRCESAMVLSLGIATHSAEAQSPDVVGLIRRSSTTTIIGIGVAFLVFASGAELESRASDTQEGRPRVGGVFVHKAARYDVSRPLALERESADGTAPADCEGAGCGTSPGFLRDDPNAEQEKRPDEAIPPPTPAPTLSPAGIAVEQRYQGTRPAASVLESFDGLGAGFEGPQGTTSFRNPSDNSMAVGPDHVVQTVNSRIAVYSKRGKKYDKSGNVLYGAVATKSVWAGFGGVCEARNNGDAVVRYDQLAGRWLIVMPMFSRIAAGDFPEEPGRARGERAPPGQLAKSGDASSPGVARALPPNPAQPPAPPDDGQRPPEAKEGVWAMCYAVSTGPDPLGTYYRYSFERLLFPDYPRPAVWTDGYYVATSTGDDVIQKHTCIADRAKMLAGQPATEQCIVIDGVNFLNNADIDGPAAPPTGTPNIMMAAGGTQLKNIFDDDGIYFWKVHVDWNNPANTKADGPVKIKVAPYHYLCNGQLSSCVPQPNTERRLDVQGDKIMQRLVYRKIGGQESIVAAHSVASQGGGGVRWYEFRLDKKGDPELYQQGTYTPEGFYRWMPSIAMDKKGDIGVGYSFGGLPNFPGLRFAARRAGDPKGVLTLHESVLATGEASQPNTLRWEDYTTTALDPSDDCTFWYVGDYLKAGDTGYRTRIGSFRLPNCKGGR
;
A
#
# COMPACT_ATOMS: atom_id res chain seq x y z
N MET A 1 5.17 59.71 31.25
CA MET A 1 5.77 59.85 32.57
C MET A 1 6.60 58.62 32.76
N THR A 2 7.85 58.76 32.42
CA THR A 2 9.07 58.69 33.25
C THR A 2 9.45 57.24 33.57
N GLU A 3 10.36 56.65 32.80
CA GLU A 3 11.84 56.62 32.87
C GLU A 3 12.41 56.04 34.17
N LEU A 4 13.26 55.03 34.06
CA LEU A 4 14.71 55.02 34.25
C LEU A 4 15.19 53.56 34.32
N LYS A 5 15.99 53.02 33.42
CA LYS A 5 17.49 53.06 33.20
C LYS A 5 18.32 52.71 34.43
N SER A 6 19.13 51.67 34.39
CA SER A 6 20.60 51.59 34.22
C SER A 6 21.10 50.25 34.78
N ALA A 7 21.90 49.51 34.20
CA ALA A 7 23.24 49.49 33.55
C ALA A 7 24.34 49.00 34.50
N PHE A 8 25.32 48.29 33.91
CA PHE A 8 26.68 47.89 34.34
C PHE A 8 26.79 46.59 35.17
N GLY A 9 27.73 45.70 34.93
CA GLY A 9 28.91 45.78 34.13
C GLY A 9 29.67 44.45 34.13
N PHE A 10 30.55 44.35 33.20
CA PHE A 10 31.62 43.40 32.89
C PHE A 10 32.45 42.84 34.07
N ARG A 11 32.91 41.60 33.97
CA ARG A 11 34.34 41.24 33.89
C ARG A 11 34.56 39.75 33.60
N ALA A 12 35.36 39.53 32.57
CA ALA A 12 36.10 38.33 32.27
C ALA A 12 37.38 38.19 33.11
N LEU A 13 37.83 36.95 33.28
CA LEU A 13 39.24 36.56 33.41
C LEU A 13 39.29 35.04 33.50
N GLN A 14 39.72 34.38 32.46
CA GLN A 14 41.05 33.87 32.12
C GLN A 14 41.60 32.80 33.06
N SER A 15 41.74 31.64 32.51
CA SER A 15 42.86 30.73 32.31
C SER A 15 43.48 30.05 33.54
N ARG A 16 43.64 28.75 33.44
CA ARG A 16 44.95 28.08 33.39
C ARG A 16 44.81 26.60 33.12
N ARG A 17 45.63 26.14 32.22
CA ARG A 17 46.05 24.77 31.96
C ARG A 17 46.74 24.17 33.20
N CYS A 18 46.62 22.86 33.34
CA CYS A 18 47.78 22.03 33.70
C CYS A 18 47.58 20.63 33.11
N GLU A 19 48.53 20.32 32.28
CA GLU A 19 48.99 19.02 31.82
C GLU A 19 49.59 18.23 32.96
N SER A 20 49.57 16.93 32.81
CA SER A 20 50.66 15.93 33.03
C SER A 20 50.00 14.62 33.37
N ALA A 21 50.07 13.63 32.59
CA ALA A 21 51.13 12.76 32.04
C ALA A 21 51.67 11.76 33.06
N MET A 22 51.83 10.57 32.51
CA MET A 22 52.68 9.43 32.91
C MET A 22 51.96 8.27 33.62
N VAL A 23 51.93 7.15 33.04
CA VAL A 23 52.81 6.16 32.34
C VAL A 23 53.14 4.97 33.25
N LEU A 24 53.12 3.79 32.63
CA LEU A 24 53.74 2.49 32.95
C LEU A 24 53.02 1.59 34.00
N SER A 25 53.00 0.27 33.88
CA SER A 25 53.67 -0.65 32.96
C SER A 25 53.11 -2.07 33.17
N LEU A 26 53.13 -2.82 32.12
CA LEU A 26 53.58 -4.20 31.97
C LEU A 26 53.32 -5.24 33.07
N GLY A 27 52.74 -6.34 32.64
CA GLY A 27 52.84 -7.64 33.30
C GLY A 27 52.42 -8.76 32.35
N ILE A 28 53.37 -9.24 31.59
CA ILE A 28 53.29 -10.47 30.76
C ILE A 28 53.38 -11.66 31.70
N ALA A 29 52.55 -12.67 31.53
CA ALA A 29 52.87 -14.04 31.86
C ALA A 29 52.13 -14.98 30.94
N THR A 30 52.90 -15.52 30.03
CA THR A 30 52.67 -16.74 29.26
C THR A 30 52.73 -17.98 30.16
N HIS A 31 51.81 -18.91 29.97
CA HIS A 31 52.16 -20.32 30.09
C HIS A 31 51.27 -21.17 29.15
N SER A 32 51.97 -21.73 28.18
CA SER A 32 51.65 -22.88 27.35
C SER A 32 51.71 -24.17 28.17
N ALA A 33 50.86 -25.10 27.91
CA ALA A 33 51.13 -26.53 28.04
C ALA A 33 50.25 -27.30 27.10
N GLU A 34 50.92 -27.97 26.25
CA GLU A 34 50.57 -29.01 25.28
C GLU A 34 50.17 -30.32 25.94
N ALA A 35 49.71 -31.17 25.00
CA ALA A 35 49.77 -32.64 25.00
C ALA A 35 48.49 -33.34 25.47
N GLN A 36 47.94 -34.32 24.85
CA GLN A 36 48.35 -35.28 23.80
C GLN A 36 47.12 -36.12 23.48
N SER A 37 46.98 -36.46 22.24
CA SER A 37 46.15 -37.59 21.75
C SER A 37 46.85 -38.91 22.09
N PRO A 38 46.18 -40.06 22.13
CA PRO A 38 46.50 -41.01 21.08
C PRO A 38 45.36 -41.79 20.43
N ASP A 39 45.62 -42.12 19.21
CA ASP A 39 45.04 -43.07 18.29
C ASP A 39 44.77 -44.50 18.88
N VAL A 40 43.79 -45.21 18.29
CA VAL A 40 43.84 -46.63 17.88
C VAL A 40 42.72 -46.85 16.85
N VAL A 41 42.95 -46.96 15.62
CA VAL A 41 43.20 -47.97 14.59
C VAL A 41 42.45 -49.31 14.82
N GLY A 42 41.75 -49.75 13.79
CA GLY A 42 41.36 -51.15 13.53
C GLY A 42 40.07 -51.23 12.73
N LEU A 43 40.07 -51.25 11.50
CA LEU A 43 40.34 -52.24 10.44
C LEU A 43 39.28 -53.36 10.27
N ILE A 44 38.66 -53.32 9.05
CA ILE A 44 38.37 -54.44 8.12
C ILE A 44 37.15 -55.36 8.42
N ARG A 45 36.22 -55.48 7.49
CA ARG A 45 36.03 -56.27 6.27
C ARG A 45 34.55 -56.44 5.92
N ARG A 46 34.19 -56.10 4.73
CA ARG A 46 33.74 -56.87 3.56
C ARG A 46 32.77 -58.05 3.73
N SER A 47 31.78 -58.00 2.80
CA SER A 47 31.13 -59.12 2.10
C SER A 47 29.80 -59.56 2.69
N SER A 48 28.71 -59.79 1.95
CA SER A 48 28.53 -60.34 0.63
C SER A 48 27.10 -60.12 0.14
N THR A 49 26.97 -60.08 -1.14
CA THR A 49 25.82 -60.23 -2.01
C THR A 49 24.98 -61.47 -1.71
N THR A 50 23.66 -61.38 -1.70
CA THR A 50 22.80 -62.51 -2.04
C THR A 50 21.59 -62.01 -2.85
N THR A 51 21.60 -62.36 -4.10
CA THR A 51 20.52 -62.25 -5.09
C THR A 51 19.49 -63.35 -4.79
N ILE A 52 18.23 -62.98 -4.64
CA ILE A 52 17.12 -63.96 -4.75
C ILE A 52 16.23 -63.52 -5.91
N ILE A 53 16.25 -64.33 -6.95
CA ILE A 53 15.34 -64.31 -8.10
C ILE A 53 14.06 -65.01 -7.65
N GLY A 54 12.96 -64.29 -7.68
CA GLY A 54 11.63 -64.87 -7.53
C GLY A 54 10.80 -64.64 -8.79
N ILE A 55 10.64 -65.70 -9.55
CA ILE A 55 9.73 -65.80 -10.70
C ILE A 55 8.30 -65.89 -10.17
N GLY A 56 7.43 -65.00 -10.56
CA GLY A 56 6.01 -65.02 -10.23
C GLY A 56 5.15 -64.59 -11.42
N VAL A 57 4.48 -65.54 -11.93
CA VAL A 57 3.56 -65.71 -13.06
C VAL A 57 2.59 -64.56 -13.24
N ALA A 58 2.50 -64.09 -14.48
CA ALA A 58 1.47 -63.16 -14.96
C ALA A 58 0.08 -63.84 -15.05
N PHE A 59 -0.92 -63.22 -14.44
CA PHE A 59 -2.32 -63.43 -14.84
C PHE A 59 -2.84 -62.14 -15.49
N LEU A 60 -3.00 -62.23 -16.81
CA LEU A 60 -3.77 -61.26 -17.59
C LEU A 60 -5.28 -61.47 -17.31
N VAL A 61 -5.92 -60.51 -16.67
CA VAL A 61 -7.35 -60.38 -16.72
C VAL A 61 -7.65 -59.09 -17.47
N PHE A 62 -8.12 -59.24 -18.69
CA PHE A 62 -8.78 -58.15 -19.42
C PHE A 62 -10.12 -57.86 -18.76
N ALA A 63 -10.25 -56.71 -18.11
CA ALA A 63 -11.49 -56.10 -17.79
C ALA A 63 -11.50 -54.72 -18.50
N SER A 64 -12.22 -54.67 -19.59
CA SER A 64 -12.61 -53.44 -20.27
C SER A 64 -13.58 -52.65 -19.37
N GLY A 65 -13.05 -51.74 -18.57
CA GLY A 65 -13.80 -50.70 -17.90
C GLY A 65 -13.51 -49.38 -18.57
N ALA A 66 -14.41 -48.94 -19.43
CA ALA A 66 -14.38 -47.56 -19.91
C ALA A 66 -14.74 -46.65 -18.74
N GLU A 67 -13.79 -46.10 -18.08
CA GLU A 67 -13.98 -44.92 -17.24
C GLU A 67 -14.30 -43.73 -18.17
N LEU A 68 -15.57 -43.42 -18.24
CA LEU A 68 -16.04 -42.12 -18.68
C LEU A 68 -15.53 -41.11 -17.67
N GLU A 69 -14.36 -40.50 -17.93
CA GLU A 69 -14.03 -39.22 -17.38
C GLU A 69 -15.13 -38.23 -17.81
N SER A 70 -16.02 -37.92 -16.89
CA SER A 70 -16.89 -36.78 -17.02
C SER A 70 -15.99 -35.54 -17.00
N ARG A 71 -15.56 -35.09 -18.16
CA ARG A 71 -15.12 -33.72 -18.35
C ARG A 71 -16.33 -32.85 -18.09
N ALA A 72 -16.48 -32.42 -16.83
CA ALA A 72 -17.18 -31.19 -16.54
C ALA A 72 -16.47 -30.12 -17.35
N SER A 73 -17.06 -29.67 -18.43
CA SER A 73 -16.63 -28.48 -19.15
C SER A 73 -16.86 -27.32 -18.20
N ASP A 74 -15.81 -26.99 -17.45
CA ASP A 74 -15.74 -25.77 -16.68
C ASP A 74 -15.59 -24.61 -17.67
N THR A 75 -16.72 -24.11 -18.13
CA THR A 75 -16.82 -22.86 -18.91
C THR A 75 -16.61 -21.68 -17.99
N GLN A 76 -15.44 -21.62 -17.34
CA GLN A 76 -14.84 -20.41 -16.79
C GLN A 76 -13.86 -19.83 -17.83
N GLU A 77 -14.37 -19.53 -19.02
CA GLU A 77 -13.65 -18.67 -19.94
C GLU A 77 -13.51 -17.29 -19.30
N GLY A 78 -12.28 -16.95 -18.89
CA GLY A 78 -11.88 -15.61 -18.47
C GLY A 78 -11.16 -15.45 -17.13
N ARG A 79 -11.09 -16.47 -16.27
CA ARG A 79 -10.29 -16.35 -15.04
C ARG A 79 -8.81 -16.61 -15.32
N PRO A 80 -7.90 -15.70 -14.89
CA PRO A 80 -6.47 -15.93 -15.02
C PRO A 80 -6.03 -17.16 -14.24
N ARG A 81 -5.10 -17.93 -14.80
CA ARG A 81 -4.53 -19.09 -14.11
C ARG A 81 -3.51 -18.62 -13.09
N VAL A 82 -3.51 -19.19 -11.89
CA VAL A 82 -2.50 -18.96 -10.86
C VAL A 82 -1.11 -19.23 -11.40
N GLY A 83 -0.17 -18.32 -11.16
CA GLY A 83 1.22 -18.42 -11.64
C GLY A 83 1.40 -18.13 -13.13
N GLY A 84 0.34 -17.82 -13.87
CA GLY A 84 0.44 -17.35 -15.25
C GLY A 84 0.92 -15.90 -15.33
N VAL A 85 1.66 -15.58 -16.40
CA VAL A 85 2.04 -14.21 -16.74
C VAL A 85 1.17 -13.70 -17.87
N PHE A 86 0.51 -12.57 -17.63
CA PHE A 86 -0.32 -11.89 -18.62
C PHE A 86 0.42 -10.64 -19.09
N VAL A 87 0.55 -10.48 -20.40
CA VAL A 87 1.23 -9.31 -20.99
C VAL A 87 0.21 -8.40 -21.63
N HIS A 88 0.11 -7.19 -21.12
CA HIS A 88 -0.74 -6.14 -21.67
C HIS A 88 0.11 -5.10 -22.39
N LYS A 89 -0.28 -4.74 -23.60
CA LYS A 89 0.22 -3.55 -24.26
C LYS A 89 -0.59 -2.35 -23.78
N ALA A 90 0.02 -1.17 -23.70
CA ALA A 90 -0.74 0.02 -23.45
C ALA A 90 -1.84 0.17 -24.51
N ALA A 91 -3.09 0.21 -24.07
CA ALA A 91 -4.24 0.44 -24.93
C ALA A 91 -4.20 1.86 -25.53
N ARG A 92 -3.69 2.82 -24.73
CA ARG A 92 -3.39 4.19 -25.13
C ARG A 92 -2.11 4.66 -24.47
N TYR A 93 -1.38 5.56 -25.14
CA TYR A 93 -0.29 6.33 -24.55
C TYR A 93 -0.09 7.64 -25.34
N ASP A 94 0.30 8.69 -24.63
CA ASP A 94 0.57 10.00 -25.19
C ASP A 94 1.47 10.85 -24.27
N VAL A 95 1.59 12.14 -24.61
CA VAL A 95 2.17 13.18 -23.75
C VAL A 95 1.12 14.23 -23.46
N SER A 96 0.88 14.52 -22.18
CA SER A 96 -0.11 15.54 -21.78
C SER A 96 0.35 16.95 -22.10
N ARG A 97 -0.60 17.89 -22.04
CA ARG A 97 -0.28 19.29 -21.79
C ARG A 97 0.27 19.45 -20.37
N PRO A 98 0.94 20.59 -20.05
CA PRO A 98 1.32 20.87 -18.67
C PRO A 98 0.10 20.85 -17.72
N LEU A 99 0.21 20.13 -16.62
CA LEU A 99 -0.88 20.01 -15.63
C LEU A 99 -1.34 21.38 -15.10
N ALA A 100 -0.41 22.33 -14.99
CA ALA A 100 -0.73 23.71 -14.59
C ALA A 100 -1.78 24.41 -15.46
N LEU A 101 -1.97 23.95 -16.70
CA LEU A 101 -2.93 24.50 -17.66
C LEU A 101 -4.28 23.79 -17.64
N GLU A 102 -4.37 22.64 -16.98
CA GLU A 102 -5.61 21.89 -16.88
C GLU A 102 -6.48 22.53 -15.80
N ARG A 103 -7.69 22.88 -16.16
CA ARG A 103 -8.74 23.33 -15.26
C ARG A 103 -9.77 22.23 -15.19
N GLU A 104 -10.47 22.14 -14.07
CA GLU A 104 -11.59 21.21 -13.96
C GLU A 104 -12.56 21.50 -15.11
N SER A 105 -12.81 20.51 -15.96
CA SER A 105 -13.90 20.57 -16.91
C SER A 105 -15.19 20.75 -16.10
N ALA A 106 -16.08 21.61 -16.58
CA ALA A 106 -17.30 22.04 -15.87
C ALA A 106 -18.32 20.94 -15.53
N ASP A 107 -17.94 19.66 -15.59
CA ASP A 107 -18.69 18.48 -15.17
C ASP A 107 -18.76 18.30 -13.65
N GLY A 108 -18.36 19.30 -12.89
CA GLY A 108 -18.55 19.36 -11.44
C GLY A 108 -19.99 19.73 -11.01
N THR A 109 -20.97 19.60 -11.87
CA THR A 109 -22.37 19.62 -11.44
C THR A 109 -22.61 18.33 -10.66
N ALA A 110 -22.71 18.46 -9.33
CA ALA A 110 -23.41 17.47 -8.53
C ALA A 110 -24.67 17.04 -9.27
N PRO A 111 -24.98 15.73 -9.33
CA PRO A 111 -26.26 15.30 -9.86
C PRO A 111 -27.33 16.09 -9.10
N ALA A 112 -28.19 16.79 -9.83
CA ALA A 112 -29.28 17.60 -9.28
C ALA A 112 -30.36 16.77 -8.56
N ASP A 113 -30.12 15.49 -8.33
CA ASP A 113 -31.13 14.51 -7.90
C ASP A 113 -30.93 14.06 -6.45
N CYS A 114 -30.78 15.00 -5.53
CA CYS A 114 -30.99 14.75 -4.11
C CYS A 114 -32.14 15.61 -3.59
N GLU A 115 -33.37 15.38 -4.08
CA GLU A 115 -34.59 15.80 -3.40
C GLU A 115 -35.16 14.61 -2.64
N GLY A 116 -34.81 14.47 -1.35
CA GLY A 116 -35.37 13.47 -0.45
C GLY A 116 -34.75 13.54 0.93
N ALA A 117 -35.59 13.46 1.96
CA ALA A 117 -35.20 13.39 3.36
C ALA A 117 -34.35 12.13 3.61
N GLY A 118 -33.02 12.27 3.59
CA GLY A 118 -32.06 11.18 3.78
C GLY A 118 -30.64 11.52 3.34
N CYS A 119 -30.42 12.61 2.61
CA CYS A 119 -29.10 13.11 2.28
C CYS A 119 -28.51 13.90 3.45
N GLY A 120 -28.05 13.21 4.48
CA GLY A 120 -27.24 13.80 5.55
C GLY A 120 -25.82 14.02 5.05
N THR A 121 -25.64 14.93 4.09
CA THR A 121 -24.31 15.31 3.64
C THR A 121 -23.89 16.55 4.39
N SER A 122 -22.77 16.45 5.09
CA SER A 122 -22.05 17.65 5.49
C SER A 122 -21.73 18.47 4.26
N PRO A 123 -21.80 19.81 4.32
CA PRO A 123 -21.34 20.64 3.23
C PRO A 123 -19.91 20.27 2.84
N GLY A 124 -19.68 19.91 1.58
CA GLY A 124 -18.37 19.59 1.06
C GLY A 124 -18.04 18.11 0.85
N PHE A 125 -18.95 17.17 1.21
CA PHE A 125 -18.75 15.75 0.91
C PHE A 125 -19.80 15.24 -0.06
N LEU A 126 -19.35 14.52 -1.10
CA LEU A 126 -20.22 13.80 -2.03
C LEU A 126 -20.59 12.42 -1.45
N ARG A 127 -21.74 11.92 -1.83
CA ARG A 127 -22.09 10.53 -1.61
C ARG A 127 -21.12 9.65 -2.43
N ASP A 128 -20.70 8.53 -1.86
CA ASP A 128 -19.78 7.61 -2.54
C ASP A 128 -20.34 7.12 -3.87
N ASP A 129 -19.44 6.81 -4.81
CA ASP A 129 -19.79 6.15 -6.05
C ASP A 129 -20.47 4.82 -5.70
N PRO A 130 -21.69 4.52 -6.21
CA PRO A 130 -22.36 3.26 -5.95
C PRO A 130 -21.57 2.03 -6.45
N ASN A 131 -20.49 2.24 -7.21
CA ASN A 131 -19.53 1.19 -7.61
C ASN A 131 -18.23 1.22 -6.81
N ALA A 132 -18.02 2.20 -5.92
CA ALA A 132 -17.03 2.09 -4.87
C ALA A 132 -17.46 0.99 -3.90
N GLU A 133 -16.51 0.32 -3.25
CA GLU A 133 -16.75 -0.73 -2.24
C GLU A 133 -18.03 -0.47 -1.46
N GLN A 134 -18.91 -1.47 -1.34
CA GLN A 134 -20.20 -1.33 -0.67
C GLN A 134 -20.02 -0.76 0.73
N GLU A 135 -20.06 0.55 0.83
CA GLU A 135 -20.19 1.17 2.14
C GLU A 135 -21.47 0.62 2.78
N LYS A 136 -21.31 0.04 3.94
CA LYS A 136 -22.47 -0.28 4.77
C LYS A 136 -23.27 1.01 4.93
N ARG A 137 -24.53 0.97 4.51
CA ARG A 137 -25.41 2.14 4.49
C ARG A 137 -25.47 2.79 5.88
N PRO A 138 -25.66 4.12 5.97
CA PRO A 138 -25.76 4.81 7.26
C PRO A 138 -26.78 4.22 8.24
N ASP A 139 -27.79 3.54 7.72
CA ASP A 139 -28.90 2.92 8.44
C ASP A 139 -28.61 1.46 8.82
N GLU A 140 -27.46 0.91 8.41
CA GLU A 140 -27.09 -0.43 8.81
C GLU A 140 -26.81 -0.46 10.32
N ALA A 141 -27.42 -1.39 11.03
CA ALA A 141 -27.29 -1.52 12.46
C ALA A 141 -25.80 -1.56 12.85
N ILE A 142 -25.39 -0.69 13.76
CA ILE A 142 -24.02 -0.67 14.28
C ILE A 142 -23.71 -2.06 14.81
N PRO A 143 -22.75 -2.79 14.25
CA PRO A 143 -22.47 -4.14 14.67
C PRO A 143 -22.00 -4.13 16.14
N PRO A 144 -22.35 -5.15 16.95
CA PRO A 144 -21.89 -5.21 18.32
C PRO A 144 -20.36 -5.19 18.37
N PRO A 145 -19.77 -4.66 19.45
CA PRO A 145 -18.33 -4.63 19.60
C PRO A 145 -17.74 -6.04 19.47
N THR A 146 -16.78 -6.19 18.56
CA THR A 146 -16.04 -7.44 18.44
C THR A 146 -15.26 -7.69 19.72
N PRO A 147 -15.39 -8.87 20.36
CA PRO A 147 -14.59 -9.19 21.54
C PRO A 147 -13.08 -9.07 21.22
N ALA A 148 -12.33 -8.49 22.16
CA ALA A 148 -10.88 -8.44 22.01
C ALA A 148 -10.30 -9.87 21.94
N PRO A 149 -9.42 -10.17 21.00
CA PRO A 149 -8.82 -11.50 20.89
C PRO A 149 -7.90 -11.79 22.07
N THR A 150 -7.76 -13.07 22.42
CA THR A 150 -6.78 -13.51 23.40
C THR A 150 -5.39 -13.50 22.78
N LEU A 151 -4.55 -12.60 23.23
CA LEU A 151 -3.19 -12.47 22.74
C LEU A 151 -2.27 -13.55 23.28
N SER A 152 -1.37 -14.07 22.46
CA SER A 152 -0.35 -15.03 22.89
C SER A 152 0.72 -14.36 23.75
N PRO A 153 1.35 -15.07 24.73
CA PRO A 153 2.47 -14.51 25.50
C PRO A 153 3.63 -14.00 24.62
N ALA A 154 3.92 -14.68 23.50
CA ALA A 154 4.97 -14.27 22.57
C ALA A 154 4.61 -12.99 21.79
N GLY A 155 3.32 -12.79 21.49
CA GLY A 155 2.83 -11.55 20.88
C GLY A 155 2.91 -10.37 21.86
N ILE A 156 2.55 -10.61 23.13
CA ILE A 156 2.64 -9.61 24.20
C ILE A 156 4.09 -9.22 24.49
N ALA A 157 5.02 -10.17 24.41
CA ALA A 157 6.44 -9.93 24.73
C ALA A 157 7.11 -8.89 23.81
N VAL A 158 6.55 -8.58 22.65
CA VAL A 158 7.05 -7.54 21.73
C VAL A 158 6.25 -6.24 21.80
N GLU A 159 5.31 -6.11 22.76
CA GLU A 159 4.57 -4.87 22.97
C GLU A 159 5.41 -3.85 23.76
N GLN A 160 5.53 -2.67 23.21
CA GLN A 160 6.03 -1.50 23.92
C GLN A 160 4.82 -0.71 24.46
N ARG A 161 4.59 -0.84 25.77
CA ARG A 161 3.44 -0.23 26.48
C ARG A 161 3.81 1.08 27.20
N TYR A 162 4.90 1.67 26.84
CA TYR A 162 5.43 2.91 27.42
C TYR A 162 5.91 3.84 26.32
N GLN A 163 5.83 5.14 26.60
CA GLN A 163 6.36 6.18 25.74
C GLN A 163 7.88 6.05 25.61
N GLY A 164 8.41 6.43 24.47
CA GLY A 164 9.84 6.59 24.30
C GLY A 164 10.41 7.61 25.30
N THR A 165 11.59 7.35 25.84
CA THR A 165 12.23 8.19 26.87
C THR A 165 13.16 9.25 26.32
N ARG A 166 13.52 9.19 25.03
CA ARG A 166 14.32 10.23 24.36
C ARG A 166 13.44 11.41 23.98
N PRO A 167 14.01 12.60 23.83
CA PRO A 167 13.28 13.75 23.28
C PRO A 167 12.57 13.41 21.99
N ALA A 168 11.36 13.93 21.82
CA ALA A 168 10.57 13.79 20.61
C ALA A 168 11.32 14.32 19.37
N ALA A 169 11.00 13.78 18.20
CA ALA A 169 11.49 14.34 16.96
C ALA A 169 10.86 15.72 16.69
N SER A 170 11.64 16.63 16.10
CA SER A 170 11.18 17.99 15.85
C SER A 170 10.25 18.03 14.65
N VAL A 171 9.04 18.55 14.82
CA VAL A 171 8.15 18.93 13.71
C VAL A 171 8.76 20.15 13.01
N LEU A 172 8.93 20.07 11.70
CA LEU A 172 9.53 21.13 10.89
C LEU A 172 8.49 21.90 10.11
N GLU A 173 7.54 21.20 9.48
CA GLU A 173 6.45 21.75 8.70
C GLU A 173 5.15 21.07 9.13
N SER A 174 4.04 21.82 9.11
CA SER A 174 2.69 21.28 9.36
C SER A 174 1.64 22.17 8.72
N PHE A 175 0.81 21.62 7.84
CA PHE A 175 -0.28 22.34 7.17
C PHE A 175 -1.42 21.38 6.81
N ASP A 176 -2.62 21.95 6.62
CA ASP A 176 -3.78 21.17 6.17
C ASP A 176 -3.65 20.84 4.68
N GLY A 177 -3.90 19.57 4.34
CA GLY A 177 -4.03 19.10 2.98
C GLY A 177 -5.47 19.08 2.51
N LEU A 178 -5.75 18.22 1.52
CA LEU A 178 -7.10 18.03 0.96
C LEU A 178 -8.07 17.52 2.05
N GLY A 179 -9.35 17.89 1.94
CA GLY A 179 -10.41 17.53 2.88
C GLY A 179 -11.33 18.69 3.22
N ALA A 180 -12.10 18.57 4.29
CA ALA A 180 -13.06 19.58 4.71
C ALA A 180 -12.42 20.97 4.84
N GLY A 181 -13.05 21.99 4.25
CA GLY A 181 -12.59 23.38 4.28
C GLY A 181 -11.33 23.66 3.46
N PHE A 182 -10.95 22.78 2.54
CA PHE A 182 -9.84 23.03 1.62
C PHE A 182 -10.24 24.10 0.58
N GLU A 183 -9.34 25.05 0.35
CA GLU A 183 -9.43 26.07 -0.68
C GLU A 183 -8.12 26.14 -1.46
N GLY A 184 -8.21 26.16 -2.78
CA GLY A 184 -7.05 26.23 -3.66
C GLY A 184 -7.25 27.20 -4.82
N PRO A 185 -6.25 27.36 -5.70
CA PRO A 185 -6.31 28.25 -6.86
C PRO A 185 -7.46 27.94 -7.83
N GLN A 186 -7.95 26.70 -7.84
CA GLN A 186 -9.11 26.27 -8.64
C GLN A 186 -10.43 26.31 -7.84
N GLY A 187 -10.41 26.87 -6.63
CA GLY A 187 -11.58 27.01 -5.75
C GLY A 187 -11.70 25.89 -4.73
N THR A 188 -12.95 25.65 -4.31
CA THR A 188 -13.34 24.57 -3.40
C THR A 188 -13.92 23.40 -4.17
N THR A 189 -13.95 22.22 -3.55
CA THR A 189 -14.54 21.02 -4.14
C THR A 189 -15.17 20.15 -3.07
N SER A 190 -15.94 19.18 -3.48
CA SER A 190 -16.47 18.15 -2.60
C SER A 190 -15.50 16.96 -2.51
N PHE A 191 -15.50 16.31 -1.37
CA PHE A 191 -14.66 15.14 -1.07
C PHE A 191 -15.52 13.92 -0.80
N ARG A 192 -14.94 12.73 -0.92
CA ARG A 192 -15.57 11.43 -0.68
C ARG A 192 -14.87 10.73 0.48
N ASN A 193 -15.59 9.85 1.18
CA ASN A 193 -15.04 8.91 2.14
C ASN A 193 -14.89 7.51 1.50
N PRO A 194 -13.85 6.75 1.92
CA PRO A 194 -12.73 7.17 2.75
C PRO A 194 -11.83 8.19 2.03
N SER A 195 -10.82 8.72 2.73
CA SER A 195 -9.93 9.71 2.12
C SER A 195 -9.00 9.13 1.06
N ASP A 196 -8.64 7.86 1.15
CA ASP A 196 -7.63 7.21 0.30
C ASP A 196 -6.36 8.05 0.16
N ASN A 197 -5.95 8.70 1.25
CA ASN A 197 -4.95 9.74 1.15
C ASN A 197 -3.56 9.19 0.86
N SER A 198 -2.95 9.69 -0.20
CA SER A 198 -1.60 9.37 -0.62
C SER A 198 -0.80 10.63 -0.87
N MET A 199 0.48 10.58 -0.55
CA MET A 199 1.38 11.72 -0.69
C MET A 199 2.74 11.28 -1.22
N ALA A 200 3.34 12.13 -2.06
CA ALA A 200 4.74 12.01 -2.42
C ALA A 200 5.45 13.36 -2.29
N VAL A 201 6.75 13.29 -2.03
CA VAL A 201 7.61 14.46 -1.81
C VAL A 201 8.73 14.47 -2.83
N GLY A 202 8.83 15.56 -3.57
CA GLY A 202 9.93 15.83 -4.49
C GLY A 202 10.87 16.91 -3.94
N PRO A 203 11.84 17.40 -4.75
CA PRO A 203 12.78 18.42 -4.31
C PRO A 203 12.14 19.73 -3.86
N ASP A 204 11.10 20.19 -4.55
CA ASP A 204 10.49 21.51 -4.34
C ASP A 204 8.96 21.46 -4.10
N HIS A 205 8.35 20.29 -4.21
CA HIS A 205 6.90 20.13 -4.15
C HIS A 205 6.48 18.96 -3.27
N VAL A 206 5.26 19.05 -2.76
CA VAL A 206 4.49 17.94 -2.21
C VAL A 206 3.27 17.75 -3.10
N VAL A 207 3.00 16.53 -3.51
CA VAL A 207 1.78 16.16 -4.26
C VAL A 207 0.95 15.25 -3.38
N GLN A 208 -0.32 15.56 -3.25
CA GLN A 208 -1.30 14.76 -2.51
C GLN A 208 -2.44 14.35 -3.43
N THR A 209 -2.86 13.10 -3.33
CA THR A 209 -4.13 12.61 -3.81
C THR A 209 -5.00 12.20 -2.63
N VAL A 210 -6.30 12.44 -2.75
CA VAL A 210 -7.32 11.82 -1.91
C VAL A 210 -8.36 11.20 -2.84
N ASN A 211 -9.39 10.56 -2.28
CA ASN A 211 -10.43 9.94 -3.07
C ASN A 211 -10.98 10.95 -4.11
N SER A 212 -10.63 10.71 -5.37
CA SER A 212 -11.04 11.46 -6.56
C SER A 212 -10.49 12.90 -6.70
N ARG A 213 -9.54 13.33 -5.86
CA ARG A 213 -8.96 14.69 -5.94
C ARG A 213 -7.44 14.69 -5.85
N ILE A 214 -6.82 15.72 -6.46
CA ILE A 214 -5.37 15.95 -6.43
C ILE A 214 -5.07 17.41 -6.13
N ALA A 215 -3.98 17.65 -5.38
CA ALA A 215 -3.39 18.97 -5.15
C ALA A 215 -1.86 18.92 -5.14
N VAL A 216 -1.26 20.06 -5.48
CA VAL A 216 0.19 20.27 -5.44
C VAL A 216 0.49 21.45 -4.52
N TYR A 217 1.44 21.25 -3.62
CA TYR A 217 1.87 22.24 -2.65
C TYR A 217 3.34 22.59 -2.84
N SER A 218 3.69 23.82 -2.48
CA SER A 218 5.10 24.22 -2.34
C SER A 218 5.77 23.43 -1.20
N LYS A 219 7.03 23.11 -1.37
CA LYS A 219 7.92 22.62 -0.31
C LYS A 219 9.07 23.61 -0.12
N ARG A 220 9.29 24.04 1.12
CA ARG A 220 10.39 24.94 1.45
C ARG A 220 11.74 24.34 1.05
N GLY A 221 12.52 25.11 0.32
CA GLY A 221 13.80 24.68 -0.22
C GLY A 221 14.41 25.74 -1.14
N LYS A 222 14.92 25.30 -2.29
CA LYS A 222 15.54 26.20 -3.26
C LYS A 222 14.56 27.06 -4.04
N LYS A 223 13.38 26.52 -4.34
CA LYS A 223 12.36 27.16 -5.19
C LYS A 223 11.37 28.00 -4.38
N TYR A 224 11.04 27.57 -3.17
CA TYR A 224 10.05 28.22 -2.30
C TYR A 224 10.61 28.44 -0.90
N ASP A 225 10.24 29.54 -0.29
CA ASP A 225 10.62 29.95 1.08
C ASP A 225 9.70 29.34 2.15
N LYS A 226 8.51 28.79 1.75
CA LYS A 226 7.49 28.22 2.63
C LYS A 226 6.91 26.95 2.04
N SER A 227 6.61 25.97 2.91
CA SER A 227 5.83 24.80 2.57
C SER A 227 4.33 25.06 2.73
N GLY A 228 3.50 24.28 1.99
CA GLY A 228 2.06 24.26 2.17
C GLY A 228 1.28 25.33 1.42
N ASN A 229 1.93 26.19 0.60
CA ASN A 229 1.16 27.02 -0.33
C ASN A 229 0.58 26.12 -1.42
N VAL A 230 -0.74 26.19 -1.62
CA VAL A 230 -1.42 25.44 -2.68
C VAL A 230 -1.06 26.06 -4.02
N LEU A 231 -0.38 25.31 -4.87
CA LEU A 231 0.03 25.72 -6.20
C LEU A 231 -0.95 25.29 -7.28
N TYR A 232 -1.67 24.18 -7.03
CA TYR A 232 -2.65 23.61 -7.92
C TYR A 232 -3.62 22.72 -7.13
N GLY A 233 -4.91 22.72 -7.49
CA GLY A 233 -5.98 21.90 -6.89
C GLY A 233 -6.88 22.70 -5.94
N ALA A 234 -7.93 22.11 -5.36
CA ALA A 234 -8.30 20.72 -5.59
C ALA A 234 -9.02 20.56 -6.92
N VAL A 235 -8.56 19.62 -7.74
CA VAL A 235 -9.23 19.24 -8.97
C VAL A 235 -9.45 17.73 -9.01
N ALA A 236 -10.37 17.28 -9.87
CA ALA A 236 -10.59 15.85 -10.10
C ALA A 236 -9.28 15.16 -10.50
N THR A 237 -8.98 13.99 -9.95
CA THR A 237 -7.75 13.26 -10.28
C THR A 237 -7.66 12.94 -11.77
N LYS A 238 -8.79 12.68 -12.43
CA LYS A 238 -8.87 12.46 -13.88
C LYS A 238 -8.34 13.64 -14.72
N SER A 239 -8.22 14.85 -14.14
CA SER A 239 -7.65 16.01 -14.84
C SER A 239 -6.22 15.77 -15.32
N VAL A 240 -5.49 14.86 -14.70
CA VAL A 240 -4.17 14.40 -15.16
C VAL A 240 -4.26 13.77 -16.56
N TRP A 241 -5.42 13.19 -16.92
CA TRP A 241 -5.72 12.55 -18.20
C TRP A 241 -6.60 13.39 -19.12
N ALA A 242 -6.78 14.70 -18.86
CA ALA A 242 -7.54 15.59 -19.75
C ALA A 242 -7.00 15.55 -21.19
N GLY A 243 -7.89 15.31 -22.17
CA GLY A 243 -7.54 15.15 -23.58
C GLY A 243 -6.87 13.83 -23.96
N PHE A 244 -6.74 12.87 -23.01
CA PHE A 244 -6.15 11.55 -23.27
C PHE A 244 -7.13 10.64 -24.03
N GLY A 245 -8.42 10.81 -23.82
CA GLY A 245 -9.47 9.93 -24.30
C GLY A 245 -9.58 8.63 -23.51
N GLY A 246 -10.65 7.89 -23.80
CA GLY A 246 -10.90 6.60 -23.14
C GLY A 246 -11.25 6.72 -21.68
N VAL A 247 -11.10 5.59 -20.98
CA VAL A 247 -11.57 5.39 -19.60
C VAL A 247 -10.89 6.31 -18.59
N CYS A 248 -9.61 6.57 -18.75
CA CYS A 248 -8.82 7.38 -17.81
C CYS A 248 -9.26 8.84 -17.77
N GLU A 249 -9.78 9.38 -18.89
CA GLU A 249 -10.38 10.72 -18.94
C GLU A 249 -11.84 10.70 -18.52
N ALA A 250 -12.58 9.67 -18.94
CA ALA A 250 -14.03 9.63 -18.74
C ALA A 250 -14.44 9.41 -17.29
N ARG A 251 -13.63 8.74 -16.46
CA ARG A 251 -13.98 8.32 -15.10
C ARG A 251 -13.06 8.97 -14.07
N ASN A 252 -13.59 9.19 -12.89
CA ASN A 252 -12.89 9.75 -11.73
C ASN A 252 -13.16 8.86 -10.52
N ASN A 253 -12.67 7.62 -10.58
CA ASN A 253 -12.76 6.68 -9.47
C ASN A 253 -11.76 7.06 -8.37
N GLY A 254 -11.93 6.53 -7.18
CA GLY A 254 -11.04 6.73 -6.04
C GLY A 254 -9.67 6.07 -6.20
N ASP A 255 -8.98 5.91 -5.09
CA ASP A 255 -7.74 5.11 -4.95
C ASP A 255 -6.55 5.56 -5.80
N ALA A 256 -6.52 6.81 -6.23
CA ALA A 256 -5.34 7.31 -6.93
C ALA A 256 -4.17 7.46 -5.97
N VAL A 257 -3.03 6.89 -6.34
CA VAL A 257 -1.80 6.91 -5.53
C VAL A 257 -0.69 7.64 -6.26
N VAL A 258 0.02 8.50 -5.54
CA VAL A 258 1.18 9.21 -6.05
C VAL A 258 2.48 8.69 -5.45
N ARG A 259 3.54 8.62 -6.28
CA ARG A 259 4.93 8.31 -5.88
C ARG A 259 5.89 9.31 -6.51
N TYR A 260 7.03 9.48 -5.86
CA TYR A 260 8.17 10.17 -6.44
C TYR A 260 9.29 9.17 -6.70
N ASP A 261 9.55 8.90 -7.97
CA ASP A 261 10.67 8.09 -8.42
C ASP A 261 11.97 8.84 -8.20
N GLN A 262 12.61 8.60 -7.06
CA GLN A 262 13.84 9.29 -6.66
C GLN A 262 15.02 8.97 -7.57
N LEU A 263 15.02 7.79 -8.23
CA LEU A 263 16.08 7.38 -9.15
C LEU A 263 16.04 8.15 -10.46
N ALA A 264 14.84 8.50 -10.93
CA ALA A 264 14.63 9.22 -12.19
C ALA A 264 14.32 10.70 -11.99
N GLY A 265 13.97 11.14 -10.79
CA GLY A 265 13.49 12.49 -10.52
C GLY A 265 12.13 12.76 -11.18
N ARG A 266 11.18 11.82 -11.06
CA ARG A 266 9.87 11.87 -11.74
C ARG A 266 8.73 11.57 -10.77
N TRP A 267 7.59 12.16 -11.05
CA TRP A 267 6.33 11.85 -10.38
C TRP A 267 5.63 10.72 -11.12
N LEU A 268 5.12 9.76 -10.37
CA LEU A 268 4.26 8.68 -10.85
C LEU A 268 2.90 8.84 -10.20
N ILE A 269 1.84 8.92 -11.00
CA ILE A 269 0.45 8.90 -10.54
C ILE A 269 -0.20 7.66 -11.15
N VAL A 270 -0.84 6.87 -10.31
CA VAL A 270 -1.55 5.66 -10.69
C VAL A 270 -3.00 5.81 -10.27
N MET A 271 -3.95 5.55 -11.18
CA MET A 271 -5.39 5.66 -10.92
C MET A 271 -6.11 4.42 -11.47
N PRO A 272 -6.81 3.63 -10.63
CA PRO A 272 -7.57 2.49 -11.08
C PRO A 272 -8.89 2.91 -11.71
N MET A 273 -9.41 2.08 -12.61
CA MET A 273 -10.74 2.24 -13.21
C MET A 273 -11.63 1.09 -12.78
N PHE A 274 -12.57 1.37 -11.91
CA PHE A 274 -13.48 0.39 -11.29
C PHE A 274 -14.69 0.07 -12.17
N SER A 275 -15.11 0.99 -13.03
CA SER A 275 -16.22 0.74 -13.93
C SER A 275 -15.74 0.01 -15.17
N ARG A 276 -16.33 -1.15 -15.46
CA ARG A 276 -16.16 -1.80 -16.76
C ARG A 276 -16.70 -0.90 -17.86
N ILE A 277 -15.97 -0.80 -18.96
CA ILE A 277 -16.35 0.02 -20.10
C ILE A 277 -16.66 -0.89 -21.26
N ALA A 278 -17.90 -0.80 -21.76
CA ALA A 278 -18.29 -1.48 -22.98
C ALA A 278 -17.67 -0.80 -24.20
N ALA A 279 -17.34 -1.59 -25.21
CA ALA A 279 -16.92 -1.04 -26.49
C ALA A 279 -18.03 -0.13 -27.06
N GLY A 280 -17.79 1.18 -27.08
CA GLY A 280 -18.77 2.17 -27.51
C GLY A 280 -19.08 3.29 -26.51
N ASP A 281 -18.71 3.12 -25.24
CA ASP A 281 -18.93 4.14 -24.20
C ASP A 281 -17.84 5.24 -24.17
N PHE A 282 -16.95 5.29 -25.16
CA PHE A 282 -15.91 6.33 -25.25
C PHE A 282 -16.47 7.56 -25.92
N PRO A 283 -16.19 8.78 -25.41
CA PRO A 283 -16.44 9.99 -26.16
C PRO A 283 -15.71 9.92 -27.51
N GLU A 284 -16.42 10.18 -28.61
CA GLU A 284 -15.79 10.26 -29.93
C GLU A 284 -14.76 11.41 -29.91
N GLU A 285 -13.54 11.14 -30.37
CA GLU A 285 -12.52 12.19 -30.51
C GLU A 285 -13.02 13.26 -31.50
N PRO A 286 -13.04 14.53 -31.13
CA PRO A 286 -13.36 15.58 -32.12
C PRO A 286 -12.28 15.60 -33.19
N GLY A 287 -12.61 15.14 -34.40
CA GLY A 287 -11.77 15.30 -35.59
C GLY A 287 -11.21 14.05 -36.27
N ARG A 288 -11.52 12.85 -35.80
CA ARG A 288 -11.15 11.62 -36.52
C ARG A 288 -12.29 11.19 -37.44
N ALA A 289 -12.12 11.41 -38.72
CA ALA A 289 -13.02 10.88 -39.74
C ALA A 289 -13.13 9.35 -39.60
N ARG A 290 -14.36 8.83 -39.66
CA ARG A 290 -14.65 7.40 -39.67
C ARG A 290 -13.87 6.72 -40.79
N GLY A 291 -12.73 6.13 -40.47
CA GLY A 291 -12.07 5.15 -41.31
C GLY A 291 -12.89 3.86 -41.31
N GLU A 292 -13.21 3.36 -42.46
CA GLU A 292 -13.98 2.16 -42.72
C GLU A 292 -13.51 0.98 -41.84
N ARG A 293 -14.43 0.43 -41.08
CA ARG A 293 -14.24 -0.86 -40.43
C ARG A 293 -14.25 -1.94 -41.50
N ALA A 294 -13.19 -2.73 -41.59
CA ALA A 294 -13.20 -3.97 -42.32
C ALA A 294 -14.32 -4.90 -41.75
N PRO A 295 -15.11 -5.54 -42.60
CA PRO A 295 -16.19 -6.40 -42.11
C PRO A 295 -15.62 -7.63 -41.36
N PRO A 296 -16.30 -8.13 -40.30
CA PRO A 296 -15.88 -9.34 -39.60
C PRO A 296 -15.97 -10.53 -40.57
N GLY A 297 -14.90 -11.31 -40.59
CA GLY A 297 -14.78 -12.49 -41.44
C GLY A 297 -15.91 -13.47 -41.21
N GLN A 298 -16.57 -13.86 -42.29
CA GLN A 298 -17.61 -14.90 -42.36
C GLN A 298 -17.01 -16.24 -41.96
N LEU A 299 -17.47 -16.80 -40.85
CA LEU A 299 -17.30 -18.21 -40.55
C LEU A 299 -18.43 -18.97 -41.25
N ALA A 300 -18.03 -19.95 -42.02
CA ALA A 300 -18.88 -20.79 -42.87
C ALA A 300 -19.93 -21.54 -42.04
N LYS A 301 -21.16 -21.50 -42.51
CA LYS A 301 -22.25 -22.36 -42.09
C LYS A 301 -22.06 -23.78 -42.65
N SER A 302 -22.10 -24.79 -41.79
CA SER A 302 -22.40 -26.15 -42.21
C SER A 302 -23.60 -26.70 -41.46
N GLY A 303 -24.65 -26.94 -42.17
CA GLY A 303 -25.58 -28.02 -42.33
C GLY A 303 -26.37 -28.61 -41.15
N ASP A 304 -27.64 -28.41 -41.31
CA ASP A 304 -28.79 -29.20 -40.84
C ASP A 304 -28.59 -30.59 -40.21
N ALA A 305 -29.31 -30.83 -39.09
CA ALA A 305 -30.22 -31.99 -38.96
C ALA A 305 -31.12 -31.88 -37.72
N SER A 306 -32.41 -31.97 -38.01
CA SER A 306 -33.56 -32.07 -37.14
C SER A 306 -33.66 -33.40 -36.40
N SER A 307 -34.08 -33.45 -35.15
CA SER A 307 -35.20 -34.25 -34.63
C SER A 307 -35.37 -34.19 -33.09
N PRO A 308 -36.56 -34.35 -32.54
CA PRO A 308 -36.92 -33.96 -31.18
C PRO A 308 -36.80 -35.11 -30.18
N GLY A 309 -36.19 -34.85 -29.03
CA GLY A 309 -36.09 -35.80 -27.91
C GLY A 309 -36.69 -35.24 -26.61
N VAL A 310 -37.61 -35.97 -26.12
CA VAL A 310 -38.48 -35.84 -24.95
C VAL A 310 -37.67 -35.46 -23.67
N ALA A 311 -38.08 -34.39 -23.03
CA ALA A 311 -37.60 -33.96 -21.72
C ALA A 311 -38.16 -34.89 -20.63
N ARG A 312 -37.28 -35.54 -19.89
CA ARG A 312 -37.58 -36.29 -18.66
C ARG A 312 -37.19 -35.43 -17.46
N ALA A 313 -38.17 -35.02 -16.71
CA ALA A 313 -38.00 -34.24 -15.48
C ALA A 313 -37.23 -35.06 -14.43
N LEU A 314 -36.19 -34.44 -13.84
CA LEU A 314 -35.49 -34.93 -12.65
C LEU A 314 -36.19 -34.39 -11.38
N PRO A 315 -36.17 -35.15 -10.26
CA PRO A 315 -36.85 -34.74 -9.02
C PRO A 315 -36.13 -33.60 -8.32
N PRO A 316 -36.81 -32.79 -7.49
CA PRO A 316 -36.22 -31.61 -6.84
C PRO A 316 -35.24 -32.00 -5.73
N ASN A 317 -34.11 -31.29 -5.72
CA ASN A 317 -33.06 -31.39 -4.72
C ASN A 317 -33.55 -30.72 -3.40
N PRO A 318 -33.39 -31.32 -2.22
CA PRO A 318 -33.88 -30.74 -0.99
C PRO A 318 -32.95 -29.64 -0.46
N ALA A 319 -33.57 -28.49 -0.14
CA ALA A 319 -33.16 -27.46 0.81
C ALA A 319 -31.88 -26.66 0.48
N GLN A 320 -32.00 -25.72 -0.43
CA GLN A 320 -31.30 -24.44 -0.29
C GLN A 320 -32.13 -23.50 0.60
N PRO A 321 -31.51 -22.72 1.51
CA PRO A 321 -32.24 -21.68 2.21
C PRO A 321 -32.77 -20.65 1.21
N PRO A 322 -33.93 -20.02 1.46
CA PRO A 322 -34.49 -19.02 0.57
C PRO A 322 -33.50 -17.89 0.38
N ALA A 323 -33.28 -17.47 -0.86
CA ALA A 323 -32.53 -16.27 -1.19
C ALA A 323 -33.17 -15.08 -0.48
N PRO A 324 -32.36 -14.13 0.03
CA PRO A 324 -32.89 -12.92 0.62
C PRO A 324 -33.74 -12.17 -0.42
N PRO A 325 -34.80 -11.48 -0.01
CA PRO A 325 -35.69 -10.78 -0.93
C PRO A 325 -34.88 -9.81 -1.79
N ASP A 326 -35.10 -9.90 -3.09
CA ASP A 326 -34.54 -8.96 -4.07
C ASP A 326 -35.18 -7.58 -3.80
N ASP A 327 -34.42 -6.65 -3.25
CA ASP A 327 -34.87 -5.30 -2.93
C ASP A 327 -34.87 -4.37 -4.16
N GLY A 328 -34.71 -4.91 -5.35
CA GLY A 328 -34.82 -4.17 -6.62
C GLY A 328 -33.65 -3.19 -6.86
N GLN A 329 -32.58 -3.25 -6.06
CA GLN A 329 -31.40 -2.39 -6.19
C GLN A 329 -30.11 -3.15 -6.53
N ARG A 330 -30.20 -4.26 -7.27
CA ARG A 330 -28.99 -4.76 -7.94
C ARG A 330 -28.52 -3.69 -8.90
N PRO A 331 -27.24 -3.29 -8.85
CA PRO A 331 -26.65 -2.51 -9.93
C PRO A 331 -26.96 -3.24 -11.24
N PRO A 332 -27.25 -2.53 -12.34
CA PRO A 332 -27.46 -3.18 -13.62
C PRO A 332 -26.29 -4.12 -13.87
N GLU A 333 -26.60 -5.37 -14.25
CA GLU A 333 -25.62 -6.42 -14.52
C GLU A 333 -24.42 -5.82 -15.22
N ALA A 334 -23.22 -6.09 -14.69
CA ALA A 334 -21.99 -5.52 -15.19
C ALA A 334 -21.91 -5.77 -16.69
N LYS A 335 -22.14 -4.73 -17.49
CA LYS A 335 -22.05 -4.81 -18.95
C LYS A 335 -20.67 -5.36 -19.31
N GLU A 336 -20.60 -6.15 -20.37
CA GLU A 336 -19.33 -6.59 -20.94
C GLU A 336 -18.38 -5.41 -21.05
N GLY A 337 -17.14 -5.57 -20.55
CA GLY A 337 -16.14 -4.52 -20.57
C GLY A 337 -14.91 -4.91 -19.78
N VAL A 338 -13.90 -4.07 -19.80
CA VAL A 338 -12.62 -4.27 -19.13
C VAL A 338 -12.42 -3.24 -18.03
N TRP A 339 -11.75 -3.63 -16.98
CA TRP A 339 -11.15 -2.70 -16.03
C TRP A 339 -9.84 -2.14 -16.60
N ALA A 340 -9.34 -1.07 -16.04
CA ALA A 340 -8.08 -0.49 -16.47
C ALA A 340 -7.28 0.09 -15.30
N MET A 341 -5.98 0.24 -15.52
CA MET A 341 -5.08 1.03 -14.69
C MET A 341 -4.47 2.14 -15.52
N CYS A 342 -4.61 3.36 -15.03
CA CYS A 342 -4.09 4.56 -15.64
C CYS A 342 -2.78 4.98 -14.96
N TYR A 343 -1.75 5.23 -15.75
CA TYR A 343 -0.45 5.70 -15.27
C TYR A 343 -0.12 7.05 -15.88
N ALA A 344 0.46 7.93 -15.09
CA ALA A 344 1.06 9.16 -15.56
C ALA A 344 2.44 9.34 -14.94
N VAL A 345 3.48 9.46 -15.78
CA VAL A 345 4.87 9.66 -15.36
C VAL A 345 5.29 11.05 -15.83
N SER A 346 5.68 11.94 -14.91
CA SER A 346 6.08 13.30 -15.29
C SER A 346 7.32 13.29 -16.20
N THR A 347 7.37 14.21 -17.17
CA THR A 347 8.51 14.32 -18.08
C THR A 347 9.71 15.02 -17.43
N GLY A 348 9.52 15.66 -16.27
CA GLY A 348 10.51 16.39 -15.49
C GLY A 348 10.23 16.33 -13.99
N PRO A 349 11.05 17.00 -13.17
CA PRO A 349 10.88 17.02 -11.72
C PRO A 349 9.75 17.93 -11.24
N ASP A 350 9.19 18.78 -12.10
CA ASP A 350 8.06 19.65 -11.76
C ASP A 350 6.73 18.90 -11.96
N PRO A 351 5.92 18.70 -10.90
CA PRO A 351 4.65 17.98 -11.00
C PRO A 351 3.58 18.76 -11.80
N LEU A 352 3.79 20.05 -12.02
CA LEU A 352 2.90 20.91 -12.82
C LEU A 352 3.23 20.90 -14.31
N GLY A 353 4.27 20.17 -14.71
CA GLY A 353 4.69 19.97 -16.08
C GLY A 353 3.84 18.96 -16.85
N THR A 354 4.41 18.43 -17.93
CA THR A 354 3.79 17.42 -18.79
C THR A 354 4.01 16.01 -18.25
N TYR A 355 3.17 15.08 -18.68
CA TYR A 355 3.24 13.66 -18.27
C TYR A 355 3.20 12.76 -19.48
N TYR A 356 3.99 11.69 -19.48
CA TYR A 356 3.78 10.52 -20.30
C TYR A 356 2.65 9.71 -19.67
N ARG A 357 1.55 9.49 -20.39
CA ARG A 357 0.35 8.86 -19.89
C ARG A 357 0.10 7.54 -20.58
N TYR A 358 -0.42 6.57 -19.82
CA TYR A 358 -0.66 5.21 -20.30
C TYR A 358 -1.95 4.67 -19.70
N SER A 359 -2.67 3.84 -20.46
CA SER A 359 -3.79 3.04 -19.99
C SER A 359 -3.53 1.57 -20.31
N PHE A 360 -3.61 0.72 -19.28
CA PHE A 360 -3.54 -0.73 -19.44
C PHE A 360 -4.85 -1.36 -19.02
N GLU A 361 -5.39 -2.21 -19.86
CA GLU A 361 -6.56 -3.00 -19.55
C GLU A 361 -6.19 -4.10 -18.53
N ARG A 362 -7.11 -4.39 -17.60
CA ARG A 362 -6.90 -5.36 -16.53
C ARG A 362 -7.93 -6.49 -16.61
N LEU A 363 -7.48 -7.71 -16.38
CA LEU A 363 -8.33 -8.89 -16.32
C LEU A 363 -9.10 -8.98 -15.00
N LEU A 364 -8.48 -8.52 -13.91
CA LEU A 364 -9.04 -8.56 -12.57
C LEU A 364 -9.36 -7.15 -12.11
N PHE A 365 -10.33 -7.03 -11.21
CA PHE A 365 -10.71 -5.78 -10.58
C PHE A 365 -9.49 -5.12 -9.91
N PRO A 366 -9.11 -3.88 -10.30
CA PRO A 366 -7.84 -3.30 -9.90
C PRO A 366 -7.92 -2.44 -8.64
N ASP A 367 -8.72 -2.85 -7.66
CA ASP A 367 -8.94 -2.15 -6.42
C ASP A 367 -7.68 -2.06 -5.54
N TYR A 368 -7.63 -1.07 -4.70
CA TYR A 368 -6.59 -0.86 -3.69
C TYR A 368 -5.16 -0.91 -4.26
N PRO A 369 -4.81 -0.07 -5.27
CA PRO A 369 -3.50 -0.12 -5.91
C PRO A 369 -2.38 0.31 -4.96
N ARG A 370 -1.28 -0.44 -4.95
CA ARG A 370 -0.09 -0.18 -4.15
C ARG A 370 1.13 -0.04 -5.05
N PRO A 371 1.30 1.11 -5.72
CA PRO A 371 2.44 1.34 -6.59
C PRO A 371 3.75 1.40 -5.81
N ALA A 372 4.78 0.82 -6.41
CA ALA A 372 6.15 0.81 -5.93
C ALA A 372 7.12 1.07 -7.09
N VAL A 373 8.17 1.83 -6.83
CA VAL A 373 9.24 2.12 -7.77
C VAL A 373 10.36 1.10 -7.57
N TRP A 374 10.74 0.42 -8.66
CA TRP A 374 11.91 -0.45 -8.69
C TRP A 374 12.77 -0.11 -9.91
N THR A 375 13.95 -0.69 -9.99
CA THR A 375 14.91 -0.35 -11.06
C THR A 375 14.43 -0.73 -12.45
N ASP A 376 13.73 -1.85 -12.57
CA ASP A 376 13.28 -2.46 -13.81
C ASP A 376 11.80 -2.25 -14.14
N GLY A 377 11.00 -1.75 -13.18
CA GLY A 377 9.55 -1.58 -13.38
C GLY A 377 8.88 -0.66 -12.39
N TYR A 378 7.68 -0.21 -12.74
CA TYR A 378 6.69 0.31 -11.81
C TYR A 378 5.76 -0.83 -11.44
N TYR A 379 5.85 -1.29 -10.19
CA TYR A 379 5.11 -2.42 -9.66
C TYR A 379 3.81 -1.93 -9.05
N VAL A 380 2.68 -2.55 -9.38
CA VAL A 380 1.39 -2.20 -8.79
C VAL A 380 0.66 -3.47 -8.40
N ALA A 381 0.71 -3.79 -7.11
CA ALA A 381 -0.14 -4.81 -6.53
C ALA A 381 -1.55 -4.24 -6.30
N THR A 382 -2.59 -5.03 -6.59
CA THR A 382 -3.99 -4.65 -6.41
C THR A 382 -4.79 -5.78 -5.76
N SER A 383 -5.91 -5.43 -5.17
CA SER A 383 -6.95 -6.39 -4.78
C SER A 383 -7.76 -6.84 -5.99
N THR A 384 -8.49 -7.95 -5.85
CA THR A 384 -9.35 -8.48 -6.91
C THR A 384 -10.82 -8.50 -6.51
N GLY A 385 -11.24 -7.62 -5.59
CA GLY A 385 -12.59 -7.55 -5.02
C GLY A 385 -12.69 -8.29 -3.70
N ASP A 386 -13.91 -8.38 -3.16
CA ASP A 386 -14.20 -8.79 -1.78
C ASP A 386 -13.83 -10.24 -1.45
N ASP A 387 -13.71 -11.10 -2.45
CA ASP A 387 -13.47 -12.51 -2.23
C ASP A 387 -12.05 -12.88 -1.83
N VAL A 388 -11.11 -11.97 -1.85
CA VAL A 388 -9.70 -12.15 -1.41
C VAL A 388 -9.02 -13.41 -1.98
N ILE A 389 -9.57 -14.00 -3.03
CA ILE A 389 -9.17 -15.31 -3.54
C ILE A 389 -7.92 -15.21 -4.41
N GLN A 390 -7.84 -14.17 -5.22
CA GLN A 390 -6.74 -13.95 -6.15
C GLN A 390 -6.25 -12.51 -6.06
N LYS A 391 -4.95 -12.36 -5.95
CA LYS A 391 -4.27 -11.06 -6.01
C LYS A 391 -3.34 -11.05 -7.20
N HIS A 392 -3.11 -9.89 -7.76
CA HIS A 392 -2.11 -9.77 -8.80
C HIS A 392 -1.14 -8.63 -8.50
N THR A 393 0.08 -8.79 -8.98
CA THR A 393 1.04 -7.70 -9.12
C THR A 393 1.31 -7.51 -10.60
N CYS A 394 1.20 -6.27 -11.05
CA CYS A 394 1.46 -5.89 -12.42
C CYS A 394 2.69 -4.99 -12.47
N ILE A 395 3.54 -5.21 -13.43
CA ILE A 395 4.81 -4.51 -13.60
C ILE A 395 4.78 -3.80 -14.94
N ALA A 396 4.77 -2.47 -14.93
CA ALA A 396 4.86 -1.65 -16.13
C ALA A 396 6.33 -1.34 -16.47
N ASP A 397 6.67 -1.35 -17.76
CA ASP A 397 8.02 -1.11 -18.27
C ASP A 397 8.46 0.35 -17.99
N ARG A 398 9.12 0.53 -16.83
CA ARG A 398 9.56 1.84 -16.34
C ARG A 398 10.47 2.54 -17.35
N ALA A 399 11.37 1.81 -18.01
CA ALA A 399 12.32 2.41 -18.96
C ALA A 399 11.61 3.03 -20.15
N LYS A 400 10.64 2.32 -20.74
CA LYS A 400 9.82 2.84 -21.84
C LYS A 400 8.90 3.96 -21.40
N MET A 401 8.29 3.84 -20.21
CA MET A 401 7.40 4.89 -19.69
C MET A 401 8.16 6.19 -19.43
N LEU A 402 9.37 6.14 -18.90
CA LEU A 402 10.24 7.29 -18.68
C LEU A 402 10.68 7.96 -20.01
N ALA A 403 10.72 7.19 -21.08
CA ALA A 403 11.08 7.66 -22.43
C ALA A 403 9.86 8.08 -23.28
N GLY A 404 8.62 7.93 -22.77
CA GLY A 404 7.41 8.22 -23.53
C GLY A 404 7.17 7.26 -24.70
N GLN A 405 7.75 6.06 -24.62
CA GLN A 405 7.65 5.03 -25.66
C GLN A 405 6.47 4.09 -25.42
N PRO A 406 6.00 3.35 -26.46
CA PRO A 406 5.02 2.29 -26.26
C PRO A 406 5.49 1.30 -25.19
N ALA A 407 4.76 1.22 -24.08
CA ALA A 407 5.10 0.37 -22.97
C ALA A 407 4.22 -0.88 -22.90
N THR A 408 4.71 -1.89 -22.21
CA THR A 408 3.96 -3.11 -21.85
C THR A 408 3.88 -3.22 -20.34
N GLU A 409 2.91 -3.98 -19.88
CA GLU A 409 2.74 -4.36 -18.50
C GLU A 409 2.70 -5.90 -18.42
N GLN A 410 3.37 -6.48 -17.43
CA GLN A 410 3.33 -7.91 -17.16
C GLN A 410 2.67 -8.13 -15.79
N CYS A 411 1.60 -8.91 -15.75
CA CYS A 411 0.86 -9.20 -14.54
C CYS A 411 1.04 -10.66 -14.12
N ILE A 412 1.31 -10.90 -12.85
CA ILE A 412 1.41 -12.23 -12.23
C ILE A 412 0.26 -12.38 -11.24
N VAL A 413 -0.50 -13.45 -11.33
CA VAL A 413 -1.54 -13.78 -10.37
C VAL A 413 -0.96 -14.62 -9.25
N ILE A 414 -1.16 -14.19 -8.02
CA ILE A 414 -0.78 -14.89 -6.79
C ILE A 414 -2.05 -15.32 -6.08
N ASP A 415 -2.18 -16.61 -5.82
CA ASP A 415 -3.32 -17.20 -5.12
C ASP A 415 -3.03 -17.38 -3.62
N GLY A 416 -4.07 -17.49 -2.80
CA GLY A 416 -3.98 -17.79 -1.40
C GLY A 416 -3.33 -16.70 -0.54
N VAL A 417 -3.38 -15.43 -0.97
CA VAL A 417 -2.84 -14.30 -0.20
C VAL A 417 -3.91 -13.25 0.06
N ASN A 418 -3.72 -12.47 1.13
CA ASN A 418 -4.60 -11.36 1.45
C ASN A 418 -4.24 -10.13 0.61
N PHE A 419 -3.28 -9.34 1.02
CA PHE A 419 -2.84 -8.15 0.31
C PHE A 419 -1.33 -8.22 0.05
N LEU A 420 -0.93 -7.84 -1.17
CA LEU A 420 0.46 -7.84 -1.61
C LEU A 420 1.03 -6.42 -1.57
N ASN A 421 2.27 -6.28 -1.13
CA ASN A 421 3.05 -5.06 -1.28
C ASN A 421 4.38 -5.36 -1.95
N ASN A 422 4.70 -4.60 -2.98
CA ASN A 422 6.01 -4.62 -3.60
C ASN A 422 6.96 -3.64 -2.90
N ALA A 423 8.23 -3.99 -2.79
CA ALA A 423 9.25 -3.13 -2.22
C ALA A 423 9.42 -1.87 -3.07
N ASP A 424 9.35 -0.72 -2.40
CA ASP A 424 9.37 0.63 -2.97
C ASP A 424 10.64 1.34 -2.52
N ILE A 425 11.46 1.81 -3.45
CA ILE A 425 12.79 2.36 -3.17
C ILE A 425 12.68 3.76 -2.59
N ASP A 426 13.28 3.97 -1.41
CA ASP A 426 13.59 5.28 -0.86
C ASP A 426 15.11 5.54 -0.89
N GLY A 427 15.47 6.80 -1.14
CA GLY A 427 16.84 7.27 -1.21
C GLY A 427 17.53 7.04 -2.56
N PRO A 428 18.75 7.57 -2.71
CA PRO A 428 19.45 7.60 -3.99
C PRO A 428 20.14 6.28 -4.36
N ALA A 429 20.25 5.32 -3.43
CA ALA A 429 21.00 4.09 -3.63
C ALA A 429 20.07 2.97 -4.15
N ALA A 430 20.18 2.66 -5.44
CA ALA A 430 19.47 1.55 -6.05
C ALA A 430 19.99 0.19 -5.55
N PRO A 431 19.16 -0.86 -5.56
CA PRO A 431 19.60 -2.24 -5.40
C PRO A 431 20.60 -2.61 -6.52
N PRO A 432 21.40 -3.68 -6.36
CA PRO A 432 22.27 -4.17 -7.44
C PRO A 432 21.46 -4.45 -8.71
N THR A 433 22.10 -4.26 -9.87
CA THR A 433 21.46 -4.56 -11.16
C THR A 433 20.97 -6.00 -11.22
N GLY A 434 19.73 -6.22 -11.67
CA GLY A 434 19.10 -7.52 -11.75
C GLY A 434 18.59 -8.08 -10.42
N THR A 435 18.62 -7.28 -9.33
CA THR A 435 17.98 -7.67 -8.07
C THR A 435 16.47 -7.75 -8.27
N PRO A 436 15.83 -8.89 -7.96
CA PRO A 436 14.37 -9.03 -8.03
C PRO A 436 13.68 -8.09 -7.05
N ASN A 437 12.47 -7.66 -7.37
CA ASN A 437 11.65 -6.95 -6.40
C ASN A 437 11.19 -7.93 -5.31
N ILE A 438 11.23 -7.49 -4.06
CA ILE A 438 10.66 -8.26 -2.95
C ILE A 438 9.21 -7.84 -2.77
N MET A 439 8.33 -8.80 -2.83
CA MET A 439 6.89 -8.62 -2.57
C MET A 439 6.53 -9.34 -1.27
N MET A 440 5.74 -8.71 -0.41
CA MET A 440 5.37 -9.26 0.90
C MET A 440 3.87 -9.22 1.15
N ALA A 441 3.43 -10.18 1.99
CA ALA A 441 2.08 -10.24 2.55
C ALA A 441 2.12 -10.67 4.01
N ALA A 442 1.14 -10.22 4.81
CA ALA A 442 0.88 -10.75 6.14
C ALA A 442 -0.02 -11.98 6.05
N GLY A 443 0.36 -13.05 6.72
CA GLY A 443 -0.50 -14.18 6.99
C GLY A 443 -1.24 -13.98 8.32
N GLY A 444 -2.25 -14.80 8.59
CA GLY A 444 -2.95 -14.74 9.87
C GLY A 444 -4.12 -15.72 9.95
N THR A 445 -4.32 -16.23 11.17
CA THR A 445 -5.33 -17.24 11.47
C THR A 445 -6.78 -16.72 11.38
N GLN A 446 -6.98 -15.40 11.33
CA GLN A 446 -8.30 -14.80 11.24
C GLN A 446 -8.92 -14.86 9.84
N LEU A 447 -8.09 -15.02 8.83
CA LEU A 447 -8.53 -15.06 7.44
C LEU A 447 -8.51 -16.50 6.94
N LYS A 448 -9.68 -17.12 6.90
CA LYS A 448 -9.84 -18.49 6.42
C LYS A 448 -9.40 -18.61 4.96
N ASN A 449 -8.71 -19.71 4.65
CA ASN A 449 -8.19 -20.06 3.31
C ASN A 449 -7.05 -19.16 2.79
N ILE A 450 -6.47 -18.32 3.64
CA ILE A 450 -5.21 -17.63 3.41
C ILE A 450 -4.17 -18.31 4.28
N PHE A 451 -2.94 -17.83 4.36
CA PHE A 451 -1.94 -18.46 5.21
C PHE A 451 -2.43 -18.56 6.67
N ASP A 452 -2.49 -19.79 7.20
CA ASP A 452 -3.10 -20.12 8.50
C ASP A 452 -2.31 -19.66 9.71
N ASP A 453 -1.23 -18.93 9.53
CA ASP A 453 -0.36 -18.51 10.62
C ASP A 453 0.06 -17.04 10.57
N ASP A 454 0.53 -16.54 11.71
CA ASP A 454 0.95 -15.16 11.93
C ASP A 454 2.35 -14.87 11.37
N GLY A 455 2.71 -15.43 10.21
CA GLY A 455 3.96 -15.15 9.51
C GLY A 455 3.89 -13.92 8.62
N ILE A 456 5.06 -13.45 8.21
CA ILE A 456 5.21 -12.59 7.04
C ILE A 456 5.73 -13.45 5.91
N TYR A 457 5.11 -13.35 4.76
CA TYR A 457 5.47 -14.13 3.57
C TYR A 457 6.07 -13.23 2.52
N PHE A 458 7.09 -13.72 1.79
CA PHE A 458 7.67 -12.96 0.71
C PHE A 458 7.84 -13.79 -0.57
N TRP A 459 7.88 -13.08 -1.68
CA TRP A 459 8.21 -13.57 -3.02
C TRP A 459 9.32 -12.71 -3.60
N LYS A 460 10.15 -13.31 -4.46
CA LYS A 460 11.08 -12.59 -5.34
C LYS A 460 10.44 -12.51 -6.72
N VAL A 461 10.17 -11.31 -7.17
CA VAL A 461 9.54 -11.05 -8.47
C VAL A 461 10.62 -10.71 -9.48
N HIS A 462 10.81 -11.58 -10.45
CA HIS A 462 11.74 -11.43 -11.56
C HIS A 462 10.96 -11.06 -12.82
N VAL A 463 11.36 -9.99 -13.48
CA VAL A 463 10.76 -9.54 -14.75
C VAL A 463 11.75 -9.72 -15.88
N ASP A 464 11.33 -10.40 -16.94
CA ASP A 464 12.08 -10.51 -18.20
C ASP A 464 11.31 -9.76 -19.28
N TRP A 465 11.81 -8.58 -19.63
CA TRP A 465 11.20 -7.72 -20.66
C TRP A 465 11.39 -8.24 -22.09
N ASN A 466 12.39 -9.11 -22.31
CA ASN A 466 12.67 -9.72 -23.62
C ASN A 466 11.87 -10.99 -23.84
N ASN A 467 11.68 -11.78 -22.79
CA ASN A 467 10.90 -13.01 -22.84
C ASN A 467 9.97 -13.10 -21.62
N PRO A 468 8.75 -12.58 -21.72
CA PRO A 468 7.79 -12.57 -20.61
C PRO A 468 7.47 -13.96 -20.01
N ALA A 469 7.71 -15.05 -20.76
CA ALA A 469 7.54 -16.40 -20.24
C ALA A 469 8.50 -16.74 -19.09
N ASN A 470 9.61 -15.99 -18.95
CA ASN A 470 10.56 -16.13 -17.87
C ASN A 470 10.21 -15.29 -16.63
N THR A 471 9.23 -14.36 -16.77
CA THR A 471 8.77 -13.54 -15.64
C THR A 471 8.06 -14.43 -14.63
N LYS A 472 8.41 -14.27 -13.35
CA LYS A 472 7.91 -15.14 -12.28
C LYS A 472 7.98 -14.49 -10.91
N ALA A 473 7.20 -15.03 -9.97
CA ALA A 473 7.31 -14.75 -8.56
C ALA A 473 7.73 -16.05 -7.83
N ASP A 474 8.97 -16.09 -7.36
CA ASP A 474 9.50 -17.22 -6.60
C ASP A 474 9.12 -17.07 -5.12
N GLY A 475 8.33 -18.00 -4.61
CA GLY A 475 7.80 -17.99 -3.24
C GLY A 475 6.45 -18.73 -3.16
N PRO A 476 5.70 -18.62 -2.06
CA PRO A 476 6.02 -17.81 -0.86
C PRO A 476 7.08 -18.45 0.04
N VAL A 477 7.89 -17.61 0.66
CA VAL A 477 8.81 -18.01 1.73
C VAL A 477 8.37 -17.31 3.02
N LYS A 478 8.20 -18.09 4.10
CA LYS A 478 7.76 -17.60 5.39
C LYS A 478 8.91 -16.99 6.19
N ILE A 479 8.71 -15.79 6.71
CA ILE A 479 9.53 -15.19 7.74
C ILE A 479 8.79 -15.32 9.07
N LYS A 480 9.39 -16.05 10.03
CA LYS A 480 8.81 -16.20 11.37
C LYS A 480 8.90 -14.89 12.14
N VAL A 481 7.75 -14.39 12.60
CA VAL A 481 7.62 -13.20 13.45
C VAL A 481 6.89 -13.56 14.75
N ALA A 482 6.85 -12.63 15.74
CA ALA A 482 6.02 -12.81 16.91
C ALA A 482 4.55 -12.85 16.51
N PRO A 483 3.74 -13.76 17.06
CA PRO A 483 2.32 -13.88 16.75
C PRO A 483 1.57 -12.56 16.93
N TYR A 484 0.55 -12.36 16.11
CA TYR A 484 -0.33 -11.19 16.19
C TYR A 484 -1.77 -11.59 15.84
N HIS A 485 -2.70 -10.74 16.22
CA HIS A 485 -4.07 -10.75 15.72
C HIS A 485 -4.32 -9.46 14.99
N TYR A 486 -5.02 -9.52 13.88
CA TYR A 486 -5.44 -8.33 13.18
C TYR A 486 -6.33 -7.45 14.06
N LEU A 487 -6.11 -6.16 14.00
CA LEU A 487 -6.97 -5.22 14.71
C LEU A 487 -8.39 -5.33 14.14
N CYS A 488 -9.40 -5.32 15.00
CA CYS A 488 -10.82 -5.54 14.68
C CYS A 488 -11.12 -6.85 13.92
N ASN A 489 -10.27 -7.87 14.03
CA ASN A 489 -10.37 -9.13 13.31
C ASN A 489 -10.24 -9.06 11.79
N GLY A 490 -9.71 -7.96 11.27
CA GLY A 490 -9.33 -7.89 9.86
C GLY A 490 -10.07 -6.84 9.03
N GLN A 491 -10.37 -7.23 7.82
CA GLN A 491 -10.84 -6.34 6.75
C GLN A 491 -12.20 -5.69 7.06
N LEU A 492 -12.32 -4.42 6.69
CA LEU A 492 -13.55 -3.61 6.77
C LEU A 492 -14.30 -3.69 8.12
N SER A 493 -13.58 -4.08 9.17
CA SER A 493 -14.14 -4.19 10.50
C SER A 493 -13.86 -2.93 11.30
N SER A 494 -14.89 -2.38 11.93
CA SER A 494 -14.83 -1.15 12.70
C SER A 494 -14.81 -1.46 14.19
N CYS A 495 -13.77 -1.03 14.90
CA CYS A 495 -13.71 -1.20 16.34
C CYS A 495 -13.17 -0.01 17.11
N VAL A 496 -12.62 1.02 16.45
CA VAL A 496 -12.08 2.20 17.13
C VAL A 496 -13.22 3.09 17.61
N PRO A 497 -13.48 3.16 18.93
CA PRO A 497 -14.57 3.98 19.45
C PRO A 497 -14.20 5.47 19.40
N GLN A 498 -15.21 6.30 19.21
CA GLN A 498 -15.10 7.75 19.15
C GLN A 498 -15.94 8.41 20.24
N PRO A 499 -15.57 9.60 20.77
CA PRO A 499 -16.44 10.37 21.64
C PRO A 499 -17.75 10.79 20.94
N ASN A 500 -18.83 10.92 21.72
CA ASN A 500 -20.11 11.49 21.27
C ASN A 500 -20.82 10.77 20.11
N THR A 501 -20.41 9.54 19.77
CA THR A 501 -21.07 8.70 18.77
C THR A 501 -20.85 7.21 19.12
N GLU A 502 -21.79 6.38 18.73
CA GLU A 502 -21.63 4.93 18.81
C GLU A 502 -20.89 4.35 17.60
N ARG A 503 -20.75 5.14 16.54
CA ARG A 503 -20.05 4.73 15.31
C ARG A 503 -18.56 4.58 15.59
N ARG A 504 -18.03 3.48 15.11
CA ARG A 504 -16.60 3.12 15.26
C ARG A 504 -15.91 3.21 13.93
N LEU A 505 -14.64 3.59 13.94
CA LEU A 505 -13.83 3.67 12.73
C LEU A 505 -13.25 2.31 12.37
N ASP A 506 -13.13 2.05 11.08
CA ASP A 506 -12.42 0.89 10.53
C ASP A 506 -10.90 1.08 10.64
N VAL A 507 -10.15 0.02 10.36
CA VAL A 507 -8.72 -0.01 10.67
C VAL A 507 -7.88 -0.67 9.59
N GLN A 508 -8.50 -1.23 8.55
CA GLN A 508 -7.80 -2.00 7.51
C GLN A 508 -6.74 -2.95 8.11
N GLY A 509 -7.15 -3.68 9.17
CA GLY A 509 -6.23 -4.39 10.08
C GLY A 509 -5.62 -5.66 9.51
N ASP A 510 -6.01 -6.11 8.34
CA ASP A 510 -5.71 -7.41 7.73
C ASP A 510 -4.49 -7.41 6.81
N LYS A 511 -3.75 -6.31 6.73
CA LYS A 511 -2.70 -6.14 5.71
C LYS A 511 -1.48 -5.38 6.22
N ILE A 512 -0.33 -5.64 5.60
CA ILE A 512 0.79 -4.70 5.65
C ILE A 512 0.34 -3.42 4.96
N MET A 513 0.42 -2.31 5.69
CA MET A 513 0.05 -1.02 5.15
C MET A 513 1.06 -0.52 4.13
N GLN A 514 0.62 0.35 3.25
CA GLN A 514 1.47 1.05 2.30
C GLN A 514 2.40 2.00 3.06
N ARG A 515 3.66 2.05 2.83
CA ARG A 515 4.54 1.45 1.82
C ARG A 515 5.36 0.30 2.44
N LEU A 516 5.77 -0.66 1.61
CA LEU A 516 6.86 -1.59 1.93
C LEU A 516 8.16 -0.93 1.47
N VAL A 517 8.90 -0.30 2.37
CA VAL A 517 10.01 0.58 2.00
C VAL A 517 11.34 -0.17 1.97
N TYR A 518 11.99 -0.17 0.80
CA TYR A 518 13.35 -0.66 0.63
C TYR A 518 14.36 0.47 0.80
N ARG A 519 15.45 0.17 1.53
CA ARG A 519 16.59 1.07 1.73
C ARG A 519 17.91 0.34 1.53
N LYS A 520 18.87 1.04 0.91
CA LYS A 520 20.26 0.60 0.85
C LYS A 520 21.17 1.66 1.48
N ILE A 521 21.80 1.30 2.60
CA ILE A 521 22.63 2.22 3.38
C ILE A 521 23.97 1.54 3.67
N GLY A 522 25.09 2.11 3.18
CA GLY A 522 26.42 1.60 3.46
C GLY A 522 26.63 0.12 3.07
N GLY A 523 25.94 -0.36 2.04
CA GLY A 523 26.00 -1.74 1.60
C GLY A 523 24.98 -2.69 2.26
N GLN A 524 24.31 -2.26 3.35
CA GLN A 524 23.19 -3.01 3.94
C GLN A 524 21.90 -2.68 3.20
N GLU A 525 21.21 -3.72 2.77
CA GLU A 525 19.87 -3.65 2.18
C GLU A 525 18.85 -4.02 3.26
N SER A 526 17.84 -3.17 3.44
CA SER A 526 16.80 -3.33 4.46
C SER A 526 15.41 -3.07 3.87
N ILE A 527 14.41 -3.70 4.45
CA ILE A 527 13.00 -3.44 4.16
C ILE A 527 12.30 -3.13 5.48
N VAL A 528 11.52 -2.05 5.53
CA VAL A 528 10.67 -1.74 6.68
C VAL A 528 9.19 -1.83 6.30
N ALA A 529 8.39 -2.34 7.24
CA ALA A 529 6.95 -2.56 7.06
C ALA A 529 6.22 -2.34 8.38
N ALA A 530 4.93 -2.00 8.29
CA ALA A 530 4.07 -1.86 9.46
C ALA A 530 2.62 -2.25 9.15
N HIS A 531 1.88 -2.67 10.18
CA HIS A 531 0.45 -2.93 10.12
C HIS A 531 -0.24 -2.74 11.47
N SER A 532 -1.57 -2.69 11.44
CA SER A 532 -2.40 -2.56 12.63
C SER A 532 -2.63 -3.93 13.27
N VAL A 533 -2.43 -4.04 14.57
CA VAL A 533 -2.66 -5.28 15.33
C VAL A 533 -3.46 -5.02 16.60
N ALA A 534 -4.19 -6.03 17.04
CA ALA A 534 -4.77 -6.03 18.38
C ALA A 534 -3.65 -6.03 19.44
N SER A 535 -3.83 -5.25 20.48
CA SER A 535 -2.89 -5.15 21.62
C SER A 535 -3.62 -5.16 22.95
N GLN A 536 -2.89 -5.30 24.06
CA GLN A 536 -3.50 -5.23 25.38
C GLN A 536 -4.10 -3.84 25.65
N GLY A 537 -5.42 -3.76 25.57
CA GLY A 537 -6.20 -2.55 25.86
C GLY A 537 -6.61 -1.70 24.64
N GLY A 538 -6.30 -2.12 23.42
CA GLY A 538 -6.69 -1.38 22.22
C GLY A 538 -6.04 -1.86 20.94
N GLY A 539 -5.63 -0.93 20.09
CA GLY A 539 -4.88 -1.18 18.86
C GLY A 539 -3.43 -0.74 18.97
N GLY A 540 -2.53 -1.49 18.34
CA GLY A 540 -1.10 -1.18 18.29
C GLY A 540 -0.54 -1.20 16.89
N VAL A 541 0.53 -0.45 16.70
CA VAL A 541 1.31 -0.46 15.47
C VAL A 541 2.41 -1.50 15.57
N ARG A 542 2.26 -2.61 14.84
CA ARG A 542 3.31 -3.59 14.65
C ARG A 542 4.21 -3.12 13.51
N TRP A 543 5.50 -3.04 13.75
CA TRP A 543 6.50 -2.64 12.79
C TRP A 543 7.66 -3.62 12.72
N TYR A 544 8.32 -3.67 11.55
CA TYR A 544 9.39 -4.59 11.24
C TYR A 544 10.54 -3.88 10.54
N GLU A 545 11.75 -4.35 10.78
CA GLU A 545 12.91 -4.18 9.92
C GLU A 545 13.40 -5.55 9.51
N PHE A 546 13.39 -5.81 8.21
CA PHE A 546 14.02 -6.98 7.61
C PHE A 546 15.34 -6.54 6.99
N ARG A 547 16.34 -7.39 7.03
CA ARG A 547 17.62 -7.19 6.34
C ARG A 547 17.81 -8.28 5.32
N LEU A 548 18.29 -7.91 4.13
CA LEU A 548 18.55 -8.88 3.08
C LEU A 548 19.87 -9.57 3.37
N ASP A 549 19.86 -10.89 3.29
CA ASP A 549 21.06 -11.74 3.38
C ASP A 549 21.86 -11.69 2.07
N LYS A 550 22.95 -12.49 1.97
CA LYS A 550 23.80 -12.56 0.77
C LYS A 550 23.08 -13.11 -0.47
N LYS A 551 21.93 -13.79 -0.29
CA LYS A 551 21.09 -14.31 -1.38
C LYS A 551 19.99 -13.31 -1.77
N GLY A 552 19.89 -12.18 -1.06
CA GLY A 552 18.82 -11.22 -1.19
C GLY A 552 17.51 -11.69 -0.56
N ASP A 553 17.55 -12.63 0.39
CA ASP A 553 16.37 -13.06 1.15
C ASP A 553 16.18 -12.17 2.38
N PRO A 554 14.98 -11.65 2.61
CA PRO A 554 14.70 -10.82 3.79
C PRO A 554 14.65 -11.68 5.05
N GLU A 555 15.45 -11.33 6.06
CA GLU A 555 15.45 -11.91 7.39
C GLU A 555 14.99 -10.91 8.42
N LEU A 556 14.20 -11.35 9.41
CA LEU A 556 13.76 -10.48 10.50
C LEU A 556 14.96 -10.00 11.32
N TYR A 557 15.25 -8.71 11.25
CA TYR A 557 16.29 -8.08 12.08
C TYR A 557 15.74 -7.57 13.40
N GLN A 558 14.55 -6.96 13.39
CA GLN A 558 13.83 -6.51 14.57
C GLN A 558 12.33 -6.31 14.31
N GLN A 559 11.55 -6.35 15.35
CA GLN A 559 10.13 -6.06 15.36
C GLN A 559 9.69 -5.48 16.71
N GLY A 560 8.57 -4.78 16.74
CA GLY A 560 7.93 -4.28 17.94
C GLY A 560 6.47 -3.93 17.69
N THR A 561 5.65 -3.91 18.75
CA THR A 561 4.30 -3.37 18.72
C THR A 561 4.23 -2.14 19.59
N TYR A 562 4.00 -0.98 19.03
CA TYR A 562 3.90 0.27 19.76
C TYR A 562 2.46 0.53 20.20
N THR A 563 2.21 0.49 21.51
CA THR A 563 0.87 0.58 22.11
C THR A 563 0.87 1.21 23.51
N PRO A 564 1.47 2.37 23.73
CA PRO A 564 1.40 3.04 25.04
C PRO A 564 -0.03 3.37 25.46
N GLU A 565 -0.28 3.35 26.77
CA GLU A 565 -1.51 3.80 27.46
C GLU A 565 -2.79 3.06 27.08
N GLY A 566 -2.73 2.01 26.23
CA GLY A 566 -3.90 1.22 25.86
C GLY A 566 -4.93 1.91 24.97
N PHE A 567 -4.55 3.01 24.30
CA PHE A 567 -5.35 3.64 23.24
C PHE A 567 -5.09 3.00 21.89
N TYR A 568 -5.96 3.32 20.92
CA TYR A 568 -5.84 2.81 19.57
C TYR A 568 -4.79 3.59 18.77
N ARG A 569 -3.91 2.85 18.11
CA ARG A 569 -2.98 3.32 17.08
C ARG A 569 -3.13 2.39 15.89
N TRP A 570 -3.52 2.96 14.75
CA TRP A 570 -3.84 2.18 13.55
C TRP A 570 -3.45 2.93 12.28
N MET A 571 -3.64 2.32 11.12
CA MET A 571 -3.25 2.85 9.82
C MET A 571 -1.80 3.37 9.82
N PRO A 572 -0.80 2.54 10.15
CA PRO A 572 0.57 3.02 10.19
C PRO A 572 1.18 3.15 8.80
N SER A 573 2.09 4.10 8.67
CA SER A 573 3.04 4.18 7.56
C SER A 573 4.44 4.42 8.09
N ILE A 574 5.45 3.79 7.46
CA ILE A 574 6.82 3.69 7.97
C ILE A 574 7.83 4.09 6.91
N ALA A 575 8.92 4.73 7.32
CA ALA A 575 10.08 4.97 6.46
C ALA A 575 11.39 4.90 7.26
N MET A 576 12.52 4.82 6.53
CA MET A 576 13.86 4.75 7.11
C MET A 576 14.76 5.80 6.44
N ASP A 577 15.40 6.65 7.21
CA ASP A 577 16.31 7.68 6.71
C ASP A 577 17.72 7.15 6.36
N LYS A 578 18.59 8.02 5.82
CA LYS A 578 19.97 7.65 5.43
C LYS A 578 20.88 7.22 6.59
N LYS A 579 20.44 7.38 7.84
CA LYS A 579 21.15 6.91 9.04
C LYS A 579 20.66 5.54 9.50
N GLY A 580 19.58 5.03 8.90
CA GLY A 580 18.86 3.86 9.35
C GLY A 580 17.93 4.13 10.54
N ASP A 581 17.64 5.40 10.80
CA ASP A 581 16.64 5.80 11.79
C ASP A 581 15.26 5.56 11.19
N ILE A 582 14.31 5.11 12.02
CA ILE A 582 12.96 4.74 11.57
C ILE A 582 11.95 5.73 12.15
N GLY A 583 11.07 6.24 11.26
CA GLY A 583 9.90 7.05 11.61
C GLY A 583 8.62 6.32 11.23
N VAL A 584 7.63 6.36 12.12
CA VAL A 584 6.32 5.72 11.92
C VAL A 584 5.24 6.73 12.25
N GLY A 585 4.42 7.07 11.26
CA GLY A 585 3.20 7.87 11.44
C GLY A 585 1.99 6.95 11.53
N TYR A 586 0.94 7.37 12.26
CA TYR A 586 -0.28 6.58 12.45
C TYR A 586 -1.43 7.43 12.96
N SER A 587 -2.66 6.94 12.75
CA SER A 587 -3.86 7.45 13.38
C SER A 587 -3.91 7.08 14.85
N PHE A 588 -4.41 7.96 15.70
CA PHE A 588 -4.55 7.81 17.14
C PHE A 588 -5.97 8.15 17.59
N GLY A 589 -6.55 7.35 18.50
CA GLY A 589 -7.89 7.60 19.02
C GLY A 589 -8.32 6.60 20.09
N GLY A 590 -9.62 6.50 20.28
CA GLY A 590 -10.22 5.70 21.33
C GLY A 590 -10.58 6.55 22.55
N LEU A 591 -11.73 6.25 23.17
CA LEU A 591 -12.28 7.05 24.29
C LEU A 591 -11.25 7.37 25.36
N PRO A 592 -11.17 8.63 25.82
CA PRO A 592 -12.01 9.77 25.46
C PRO A 592 -11.48 10.63 24.28
N ASN A 593 -10.50 10.13 23.50
CA ASN A 593 -9.80 10.87 22.49
C ASN A 593 -10.55 10.84 21.16
N PHE A 594 -10.66 11.99 20.51
CA PHE A 594 -11.07 12.09 19.12
C PHE A 594 -9.98 11.57 18.18
N PRO A 595 -10.33 11.08 16.97
CA PRO A 595 -9.35 10.58 16.01
C PRO A 595 -8.43 11.70 15.50
N GLY A 596 -7.15 11.48 15.61
CA GLY A 596 -6.09 12.43 15.24
C GLY A 596 -4.82 11.71 14.84
N LEU A 597 -3.72 12.46 14.65
CA LEU A 597 -2.48 11.95 14.08
C LEU A 597 -1.31 12.07 15.03
N ARG A 598 -0.53 11.02 15.10
CA ARG A 598 0.72 10.97 15.87
C ARG A 598 1.82 10.30 15.06
N PHE A 599 3.04 10.46 15.53
CA PHE A 599 4.18 9.70 15.04
C PHE A 599 5.16 9.39 16.18
N ALA A 600 5.87 8.29 16.00
CA ALA A 600 6.95 7.87 16.88
C ALA A 600 8.16 7.46 16.06
N ALA A 601 9.33 7.43 16.69
CA ALA A 601 10.57 7.16 15.97
C ALA A 601 11.61 6.46 16.84
N ARG A 602 12.63 5.91 16.19
CA ARG A 602 13.84 5.37 16.82
C ARG A 602 15.08 5.67 16.01
N ARG A 603 16.23 5.70 16.65
CA ARG A 603 17.52 5.76 15.97
C ARG A 603 18.03 4.36 15.65
N ALA A 604 18.85 4.25 14.61
CA ALA A 604 19.45 2.98 14.20
C ALA A 604 20.21 2.26 15.32
N GLY A 605 20.92 3.02 16.16
CA GLY A 605 21.72 2.50 17.28
C GLY A 605 20.94 2.24 18.58
N ASP A 606 19.64 2.47 18.61
CA ASP A 606 18.83 2.26 19.82
C ASP A 606 18.53 0.77 20.05
N PRO A 607 18.09 0.36 21.26
CA PRO A 607 17.68 -1.01 21.54
C PRO A 607 16.66 -1.51 20.52
N LYS A 608 16.83 -2.74 20.03
CA LYS A 608 15.94 -3.33 19.03
C LYS A 608 14.51 -3.49 19.55
N GLY A 609 13.54 -3.36 18.66
CA GLY A 609 12.13 -3.58 18.96
C GLY A 609 11.44 -2.42 19.69
N VAL A 610 12.12 -1.29 19.89
CA VAL A 610 11.61 -0.15 20.66
C VAL A 610 11.66 1.14 19.85
N LEU A 611 10.55 1.89 19.82
CA LEU A 611 10.50 3.28 19.35
C LEU A 611 10.89 4.18 20.52
N THR A 612 12.13 4.66 20.52
CA THR A 612 12.79 5.25 21.70
C THR A 612 12.54 6.74 21.88
N LEU A 613 12.13 7.45 20.81
CA LEU A 613 11.76 8.85 20.92
C LEU A 613 10.34 8.98 21.49
N HIS A 614 10.12 10.00 22.32
CA HIS A 614 8.79 10.32 22.81
C HIS A 614 7.84 10.57 21.63
N GLU A 615 6.61 10.05 21.73
CA GLU A 615 5.57 10.21 20.70
C GLU A 615 5.24 11.69 20.52
N SER A 616 5.05 12.10 19.28
CA SER A 616 4.68 13.46 18.92
C SER A 616 3.27 13.51 18.35
N VAL A 617 2.52 14.55 18.68
CA VAL A 617 1.24 14.86 18.09
C VAL A 617 1.46 15.69 16.81
N LEU A 618 0.93 15.22 15.67
CA LEU A 618 0.91 15.98 14.43
C LEU A 618 -0.40 16.75 14.26
N ALA A 619 -1.52 16.13 14.59
CA ALA A 619 -2.83 16.78 14.63
C ALA A 619 -3.67 16.19 15.77
N THR A 620 -4.22 17.09 16.60
CA THR A 620 -5.20 16.71 17.62
C THR A 620 -6.58 16.67 16.99
N GLY A 621 -7.29 15.54 17.14
CA GLY A 621 -8.70 15.46 16.76
C GLY A 621 -9.57 16.27 17.71
N GLU A 622 -10.59 16.92 17.17
CA GLU A 622 -11.53 17.78 17.91
C GLU A 622 -13.00 17.37 17.70
N ALA A 623 -13.24 16.46 16.75
CA ALA A 623 -14.56 15.95 16.43
C ALA A 623 -14.50 14.46 16.07
N SER A 624 -15.64 13.78 16.12
CA SER A 624 -15.85 12.42 15.63
C SER A 624 -16.41 12.43 14.22
N GLN A 625 -16.21 11.34 13.49
CA GLN A 625 -16.81 11.10 12.18
C GLN A 625 -18.09 10.27 12.37
N PRO A 626 -19.28 10.89 12.33
CA PRO A 626 -20.53 10.20 12.64
C PRO A 626 -21.20 9.57 11.41
N ASN A 627 -20.81 9.99 10.20
CA ASN A 627 -21.52 9.68 8.96
C ASN A 627 -21.09 8.38 8.31
N THR A 628 -19.84 7.96 8.51
CA THR A 628 -19.30 6.73 7.95
C THR A 628 -18.35 6.06 8.95
N LEU A 629 -18.18 4.73 8.81
CA LEU A 629 -17.15 4.01 9.54
C LEU A 629 -15.78 4.08 8.84
N ARG A 630 -15.75 4.43 7.55
CA ARG A 630 -14.56 4.38 6.70
C ARG A 630 -13.54 5.44 7.13
N TRP A 631 -12.28 5.02 7.29
CA TRP A 631 -11.18 5.85 7.75
C TRP A 631 -9.90 5.59 6.97
N GLU A 632 -9.38 6.60 6.31
CA GLU A 632 -8.13 6.64 5.54
C GLU A 632 -8.06 5.68 4.34
N ASP A 633 -8.07 4.38 4.49
CA ASP A 633 -7.66 3.31 3.60
C ASP A 633 -6.16 3.33 3.27
N TYR A 634 -5.61 4.50 2.97
CA TYR A 634 -4.18 4.72 2.77
C TYR A 634 -3.65 5.82 3.67
N THR A 635 -2.38 5.73 3.98
CA THR A 635 -1.57 6.78 4.60
C THR A 635 -0.14 6.66 4.10
N THR A 636 0.62 7.74 4.13
CA THR A 636 1.97 7.73 3.58
C THR A 636 2.97 8.42 4.50
N THR A 637 4.05 7.71 4.82
CA THR A 637 5.30 8.28 5.31
C THR A 637 6.33 8.20 4.19
N ALA A 638 6.86 9.34 3.76
CA ALA A 638 7.85 9.47 2.69
C ALA A 638 9.09 10.18 3.21
N LEU A 639 10.24 9.96 2.57
CA LEU A 639 11.45 10.73 2.84
C LEU A 639 11.61 11.87 1.86
N ASP A 640 12.13 12.98 2.38
CA ASP A 640 12.53 14.13 1.56
C ASP A 640 13.75 13.78 0.72
N PRO A 641 13.64 13.74 -0.62
CA PRO A 641 14.76 13.37 -1.48
C PRO A 641 15.88 14.45 -1.49
N SER A 642 15.61 15.66 -0.97
CA SER A 642 16.60 16.73 -0.92
C SER A 642 17.62 16.53 0.18
N ASP A 643 17.26 15.86 1.27
CA ASP A 643 18.16 15.68 2.42
C ASP A 643 18.30 14.24 2.90
N ASP A 644 17.36 13.36 2.47
CA ASP A 644 17.30 11.95 2.85
C ASP A 644 17.28 11.73 4.39
N CYS A 645 16.70 12.69 5.11
CA CYS A 645 16.64 12.80 6.57
C CYS A 645 15.25 13.16 7.09
N THR A 646 14.53 13.99 6.34
CA THR A 646 13.24 14.52 6.78
C THR A 646 12.14 13.57 6.37
N PHE A 647 11.38 13.13 7.36
CA PHE A 647 10.18 12.34 7.16
C PHE A 647 8.99 13.26 6.91
N TRP A 648 8.17 12.92 5.97
CA TRP A 648 6.88 13.56 5.68
C TRP A 648 5.78 12.54 5.89
N TYR A 649 4.76 12.92 6.65
CA TYR A 649 3.63 12.05 6.97
C TYR A 649 2.32 12.78 6.70
N VAL A 650 1.33 12.05 6.18
CA VAL A 650 -0.03 12.52 5.95
C VAL A 650 -1.03 11.53 6.54
N GLY A 651 -2.11 12.02 7.10
CA GLY A 651 -3.23 11.22 7.61
C GLY A 651 -4.44 12.09 7.90
N ASP A 652 -5.50 11.46 8.38
CA ASP A 652 -6.81 12.07 8.60
C ASP A 652 -6.99 12.55 10.04
N TYR A 653 -7.72 13.65 10.20
CA TYR A 653 -8.20 14.16 11.48
C TYR A 653 -9.46 14.99 11.26
N LEU A 654 -10.14 15.40 12.33
CA LEU A 654 -11.30 16.29 12.25
C LEU A 654 -11.13 17.47 13.21
N LYS A 655 -11.48 18.67 12.75
CA LYS A 655 -11.64 19.86 13.59
C LYS A 655 -13.05 19.93 14.16
N ALA A 656 -13.23 20.73 15.20
CA ALA A 656 -14.55 21.02 15.76
C ALA A 656 -15.51 21.54 14.68
N GLY A 657 -16.65 20.87 14.55
CA GLY A 657 -17.67 21.18 13.53
C GLY A 657 -17.53 20.43 12.22
N ASP A 658 -16.41 19.70 11.99
CA ASP A 658 -16.31 18.83 10.84
C ASP A 658 -17.13 17.55 11.06
N THR A 659 -17.63 17.00 9.97
CA THR A 659 -18.34 15.72 9.93
C THR A 659 -17.68 14.73 8.97
N GLY A 660 -16.68 15.17 8.21
CA GLY A 660 -15.81 14.39 7.35
C GLY A 660 -14.35 14.79 7.56
N TYR A 661 -13.45 14.00 7.05
CA TYR A 661 -12.02 14.15 7.26
C TYR A 661 -11.45 15.49 6.77
N ARG A 662 -10.42 15.93 7.46
CA ARG A 662 -9.32 16.77 6.96
C ARG A 662 -8.07 15.94 6.90
N THR A 663 -7.17 16.27 6.01
CA THR A 663 -5.82 15.69 6.08
C THR A 663 -4.84 16.69 6.67
N ARG A 664 -3.88 16.18 7.44
CA ARG A 664 -2.73 16.95 7.92
C ARG A 664 -1.46 16.41 7.31
N ILE A 665 -0.74 17.27 6.60
CA ILE A 665 0.60 16.99 6.11
C ILE A 665 1.60 17.61 7.08
N GLY A 666 2.54 16.81 7.55
CA GLY A 666 3.60 17.30 8.42
C GLY A 666 4.93 16.65 8.15
N SER A 667 5.99 17.36 8.49
CA SER A 667 7.35 16.79 8.41
C SER A 667 8.07 16.86 9.74
N PHE A 668 8.92 15.87 9.97
CA PHE A 668 9.72 15.78 11.17
C PHE A 668 11.10 15.20 10.86
N ARG A 669 12.04 15.47 11.74
CA ARG A 669 13.41 14.99 11.59
C ARG A 669 14.00 14.57 12.92
N LEU A 670 14.75 13.46 12.90
CA LEU A 670 15.45 13.00 14.08
C LEU A 670 16.72 13.84 14.32
N PRO A 671 17.12 14.05 15.59
CA PRO A 671 18.17 15.02 15.94
C PRO A 671 19.55 14.74 15.34
N ASN A 672 19.86 13.48 15.05
CA ASN A 672 21.17 13.05 14.53
C ASN A 672 21.26 13.00 13.00
N CYS A 673 20.16 13.19 12.28
CA CYS A 673 20.17 13.29 10.84
C CYS A 673 20.23 14.76 10.41
N LYS A 674 21.40 15.20 9.93
CA LYS A 674 21.56 16.55 9.38
C LYS A 674 21.28 16.51 7.90
N GLY A 675 20.33 17.31 7.44
CA GLY A 675 20.14 17.59 6.03
C GLY A 675 21.43 18.15 5.45
N GLY A 676 21.86 17.66 4.30
CA GLY A 676 22.87 18.35 3.51
C GLY A 676 22.31 19.73 3.11
N ARG A 677 23.12 20.79 3.22
CA ARG A 677 22.78 22.11 2.68
C ARG A 677 22.94 22.08 1.18
#